data_1797df530585ba2a3a49e37c9a902c9e
#
_entry.id   1797df530585ba2a3a49e37c9a902c9e
#
_cell.length_a   1.000
_cell.length_b   1.000
_cell.length_c   1.000
_cell.angle_alpha   90.00
_cell.angle_beta   90.00
_cell.angle_gamma   90.00
#
_symmetry.space_group_name_H-M   'P 1'
#
loop_
_entity.id
_entity.type
_entity.pdbx_description
1 polymer ?
#
loop_
_entity_poly.entity_id
_entity_poly.type
_entity_poly.pdbx_seq_one_letter_code
_entity_poly.pdbx_strand_id
1 'polypeptide(L)'
;MRTHALTASLIALTACSSPPSAPAPDAGASTSPPTIPVGLDAYRQWERLPYLRLGVRAYLASTFDRSGGNEGADASHFLRQDAPDRSVALDLEGPGVLYFTRANHWHGSPWHYAIDGADHIVSETSTQDPLHPAPGSVFLPESALPAPLTWTWSETRGADLDWTPLPFTRSLSIAYERTHYGTGYFIYHRFPEGADNLSRPLRAWDASPPDPDVLDWIGRAGADLAPQGPEVTGDHGTIDIPAAGAVTALELSRGPTMVRALRLRAPAERATALARASIRVTWDEREQPSIDAPIGLFFGAGSLYNRTGAPDLVRAQMASARFEGGEVRLDFYYPMPFLRGARIELVGAGDSIPSVTWEVVTEPFTGPPGHVGYFHATFRDHGVPTPGQDLVLLDTTQVEGGGAFCGHFVGTSFTFSDTATLTTLEGDPRFFFDDSRTPQGQGTGTEEWGGGGDYWGGQTMTLPFAGHPTGAPSPGAAKSEEDRVESAYRFLVADIMPFGRNARIQLEHGGLDESVEHYRTVTYWYGRPGACLVPTDTLHVGDAADEAAHAYASPTASDVETLTSRFELGPDHLSGAEIYPAITDTGRHMNGTTDLTLRLDPDNWGALLRRELDYGFADQRAQVFVAGLEPGAVFEPAGVWYLAGSNTCVYSNPPGELDPSAPTLQTSNRRFREDEFLLPSRLTRGRSAIRLRLVSAPLGRPLLPGGVAPPPAWSEYRYWAYSYVLPPEPR
;
A
#
# COMPACT_ATOMS: atom_id res chain seq x y z
N MET A 1 -92.61 20.76 -36.43
CA MET A 1 -92.93 22.04 -35.85
C MET A 1 -92.14 22.23 -34.56
N ARG A 2 -91.44 23.35 -34.51
CA ARG A 2 -90.58 23.85 -33.45
C ARG A 2 -89.32 22.98 -33.06
N THR A 3 -88.25 23.41 -33.65
CA THR A 3 -86.87 23.21 -33.37
C THR A 3 -86.46 23.88 -32.06
N HIS A 4 -85.76 23.16 -31.16
CA HIS A 4 -85.00 23.77 -30.09
C HIS A 4 -83.51 23.51 -30.33
N ALA A 5 -82.74 24.57 -30.53
CA ALA A 5 -81.28 24.58 -30.60
C ALA A 5 -80.70 24.48 -29.20
N LEU A 6 -79.78 23.56 -28.95
CA LEU A 6 -78.89 23.49 -27.77
C LEU A 6 -77.55 24.14 -28.15
N THR A 7 -77.25 25.24 -27.47
CA THR A 7 -75.95 25.89 -27.48
C THR A 7 -75.00 25.13 -26.51
N ALA A 8 -73.92 24.55 -27.04
CA ALA A 8 -72.82 24.00 -26.25
C ALA A 8 -71.74 25.04 -26.01
N SER A 9 -71.50 25.41 -24.76
CA SER A 9 -70.38 26.29 -24.38
C SER A 9 -69.12 25.45 -24.24
N LEU A 10 -68.12 25.76 -25.05
CA LEU A 10 -66.76 25.24 -24.95
C LEU A 10 -66.00 26.04 -23.87
N ILE A 11 -65.61 25.36 -22.78
CA ILE A 11 -64.67 25.92 -21.81
C ILE A 11 -63.25 25.52 -22.28
N ALA A 12 -62.46 26.48 -22.70
CA ALA A 12 -61.01 26.28 -23.03
C ALA A 12 -60.21 26.21 -21.73
N LEU A 13 -59.68 25.04 -21.40
CA LEU A 13 -58.61 24.89 -20.41
C LEU A 13 -57.30 25.31 -21.03
N THR A 14 -56.77 26.49 -20.64
CA THR A 14 -55.42 26.87 -20.87
C THR A 14 -54.48 26.09 -19.94
N ALA A 15 -53.77 25.08 -20.46
CA ALA A 15 -52.68 24.44 -19.79
C ALA A 15 -51.49 25.41 -19.74
N CYS A 16 -51.16 25.88 -18.55
CA CYS A 16 -49.84 26.54 -18.31
C CYS A 16 -48.75 25.49 -18.45
N SER A 17 -48.07 25.46 -19.59
CA SER A 17 -46.79 24.77 -19.72
C SER A 17 -45.71 25.57 -19.00
N SER A 18 -45.16 25.02 -17.90
CA SER A 18 -43.94 25.53 -17.30
C SER A 18 -42.81 25.49 -18.34
N PRO A 19 -41.95 26.52 -18.42
CA PRO A 19 -40.80 26.45 -19.28
C PRO A 19 -39.88 25.31 -18.88
N PRO A 20 -39.19 24.62 -19.82
CA PRO A 20 -38.23 23.59 -19.48
C PRO A 20 -37.15 24.22 -18.58
N SER A 21 -36.88 23.59 -17.44
CA SER A 21 -35.77 23.95 -16.59
C SER A 21 -34.49 23.93 -17.42
N ALA A 22 -33.72 25.02 -17.36
CA ALA A 22 -32.40 25.07 -17.96
C ALA A 22 -31.59 23.86 -17.50
N PRO A 23 -30.83 23.21 -18.39
CA PRO A 23 -29.92 22.17 -17.96
C PRO A 23 -29.01 22.76 -16.88
N ALA A 24 -28.81 21.98 -15.78
CA ALA A 24 -27.83 22.32 -14.78
C ALA A 24 -26.49 22.57 -15.49
N PRO A 25 -25.70 23.57 -15.08
CA PRO A 25 -24.40 23.80 -15.70
C PRO A 25 -23.62 22.49 -15.65
N ASP A 26 -23.15 22.04 -16.82
CA ASP A 26 -22.13 20.98 -16.90
C ASP A 26 -21.07 21.31 -15.87
N ALA A 27 -20.93 20.50 -14.85
CA ALA A 27 -19.78 20.55 -13.97
C ALA A 27 -18.59 20.18 -14.86
N GLY A 28 -17.95 21.20 -15.43
CA GLY A 28 -16.88 21.03 -16.39
C GLY A 28 -15.87 20.04 -15.84
N ALA A 29 -15.54 19.02 -16.62
CA ALA A 29 -14.53 18.05 -16.28
C ALA A 29 -13.32 18.80 -15.74
N SER A 30 -12.90 18.49 -14.51
CA SER A 30 -11.76 19.16 -13.89
C SER A 30 -10.54 18.97 -14.78
N THR A 31 -9.97 20.05 -15.24
CA THR A 31 -8.79 20.04 -16.12
C THR A 31 -7.48 19.90 -15.36
N SER A 32 -7.53 19.70 -14.05
CA SER A 32 -6.36 19.58 -13.18
C SER A 32 -6.37 18.24 -12.41
N PRO A 33 -5.22 17.61 -12.17
CA PRO A 33 -5.15 16.38 -11.38
C PRO A 33 -5.55 16.65 -9.92
N PRO A 34 -6.01 15.63 -9.18
CA PRO A 34 -6.26 15.76 -7.74
C PRO A 34 -4.99 16.19 -7.00
N THR A 35 -5.16 17.05 -5.99
CA THR A 35 -4.07 17.39 -5.05
C THR A 35 -3.76 16.21 -4.16
N ILE A 36 -2.48 15.87 -4.04
CA ILE A 36 -1.97 14.79 -3.21
C ILE A 36 -1.55 15.33 -1.84
N PRO A 37 -2.19 14.90 -0.74
CA PRO A 37 -1.73 15.23 0.61
C PRO A 37 -0.36 14.60 0.88
N VAL A 38 0.59 15.40 1.39
CA VAL A 38 1.96 14.94 1.68
C VAL A 38 2.39 15.30 3.10
N GLY A 39 3.29 14.50 3.66
CA GLY A 39 3.76 14.67 5.02
C GLY A 39 2.61 14.57 6.04
N LEU A 40 2.56 15.44 7.03
CA LEU A 40 1.49 15.46 8.04
C LEU A 40 0.09 15.76 7.44
N ASP A 41 0.02 16.37 6.24
CA ASP A 41 -1.27 16.58 5.55
C ASP A 41 -1.93 15.27 5.13
N ALA A 42 -1.17 14.19 4.97
CA ALA A 42 -1.73 12.87 4.67
C ALA A 42 -2.66 12.37 5.80
N TYR A 43 -2.32 12.67 7.05
CA TYR A 43 -3.19 12.42 8.20
C TYR A 43 -4.29 13.48 8.34
N ARG A 44 -3.93 14.75 8.27
CA ARG A 44 -4.88 15.87 8.42
C ARG A 44 -6.02 15.82 7.41
N GLN A 45 -5.72 15.39 6.17
CA GLN A 45 -6.66 15.29 5.07
C GLN A 45 -7.08 13.84 4.79
N TRP A 46 -7.17 12.99 5.83
CA TRP A 46 -7.57 11.58 5.68
C TRP A 46 -8.91 11.40 4.96
N GLU A 47 -9.81 12.36 5.04
CA GLU A 47 -11.09 12.38 4.31
C GLU A 47 -10.90 12.39 2.78
N ARG A 48 -9.70 12.73 2.30
CA ARG A 48 -9.32 12.68 0.89
C ARG A 48 -8.74 11.31 0.47
N LEU A 49 -8.83 10.31 1.32
CA LEU A 49 -8.44 8.94 0.95
C LEU A 49 -9.10 8.45 -0.34
N PRO A 50 -10.37 8.74 -0.67
CA PRO A 50 -10.94 8.30 -1.94
C PRO A 50 -10.32 8.91 -3.19
N TYR A 51 -9.60 10.05 -3.09
CA TYR A 51 -9.09 10.75 -4.26
C TYR A 51 -7.88 10.03 -4.87
N LEU A 52 -7.87 9.93 -6.20
CA LEU A 52 -6.79 9.32 -6.98
C LEU A 52 -5.44 10.01 -6.74
N ARG A 53 -4.34 9.28 -6.86
CA ARG A 53 -2.97 9.74 -6.62
C ARG A 53 -2.15 9.67 -7.92
N LEU A 54 -2.37 10.64 -8.85
CA LEU A 54 -1.65 10.67 -10.11
C LEU A 54 -0.22 11.22 -9.94
N GLY A 55 0.76 10.53 -10.50
CA GLY A 55 2.15 10.97 -10.44
C GLY A 55 2.87 10.65 -9.12
N VAL A 56 2.36 9.72 -8.31
CA VAL A 56 3.05 9.19 -7.13
C VAL A 56 3.20 7.68 -7.22
N ARG A 57 4.34 7.17 -6.73
CA ARG A 57 4.60 5.74 -6.58
C ARG A 57 4.89 5.44 -5.12
N ALA A 58 4.34 4.34 -4.62
CA ALA A 58 4.63 3.81 -3.30
C ALA A 58 5.49 2.56 -3.40
N TYR A 59 6.39 2.40 -2.46
CA TYR A 59 7.28 1.25 -2.35
C TYR A 59 7.36 0.80 -0.90
N LEU A 60 7.61 -0.50 -0.71
CA LEU A 60 8.04 -1.06 0.57
C LEU A 60 9.39 -1.72 0.37
N ALA A 61 10.42 -1.19 1.00
CA ALA A 61 11.72 -1.84 1.10
C ALA A 61 11.86 -2.55 2.44
N SER A 62 12.58 -3.66 2.47
CA SER A 62 12.89 -4.40 3.70
C SER A 62 14.26 -5.07 3.63
N THR A 63 14.64 -5.73 4.71
CA THR A 63 15.91 -6.49 4.83
C THR A 63 15.74 -7.97 4.48
N PHE A 64 14.84 -8.31 3.55
CA PHE A 64 14.49 -9.67 3.16
C PHE A 64 15.66 -10.45 2.53
N ASP A 65 15.61 -11.77 2.60
CA ASP A 65 16.56 -12.70 1.97
C ASP A 65 16.40 -12.70 0.44
N ARG A 66 17.35 -12.05 -0.26
CA ARG A 66 17.35 -11.95 -1.72
C ARG A 66 17.58 -13.26 -2.47
N SER A 67 17.91 -14.32 -1.76
CA SER A 67 17.93 -15.66 -2.32
C SER A 67 16.54 -16.27 -2.47
N GLY A 68 15.51 -15.67 -1.82
CA GLY A 68 14.14 -16.13 -1.75
C GLY A 68 13.95 -17.26 -0.76
N GLY A 69 14.87 -17.39 0.19
CA GLY A 69 14.74 -18.25 1.36
C GLY A 69 14.23 -17.46 2.56
N ASN A 70 14.46 -18.02 3.74
CA ASN A 70 14.14 -17.40 5.04
C ASN A 70 15.37 -17.46 5.96
N GLU A 71 16.54 -17.12 5.42
CA GLU A 71 17.80 -17.17 6.18
C GLU A 71 17.85 -16.03 7.20
N GLY A 72 18.04 -16.37 8.48
CA GLY A 72 18.00 -15.41 9.56
C GLY A 72 16.62 -14.79 9.79
N ALA A 73 15.53 -15.56 9.61
CA ALA A 73 14.15 -15.07 9.63
C ALA A 73 13.95 -13.86 8.70
N ASP A 74 14.61 -13.91 7.55
CA ASP A 74 14.54 -12.88 6.49
C ASP A 74 14.92 -11.46 6.93
N ALA A 75 15.81 -11.34 7.91
CA ALA A 75 15.89 -10.13 8.73
C ALA A 75 17.13 -9.27 8.54
N SER A 76 18.21 -9.79 7.98
CA SER A 76 19.55 -9.18 8.12
C SER A 76 20.30 -9.04 6.81
N HIS A 77 19.58 -8.72 5.72
CA HIS A 77 20.13 -8.58 4.37
C HIS A 77 20.19 -7.12 3.97
N PHE A 78 21.36 -6.51 4.15
CA PHE A 78 21.60 -5.09 3.92
C PHE A 78 22.11 -4.82 2.49
N LEU A 79 21.85 -3.62 1.98
CA LEU A 79 22.37 -3.18 0.69
C LEU A 79 23.90 -3.19 0.63
N ARG A 80 24.52 -2.72 1.71
CA ARG A 80 25.97 -2.63 1.92
C ARG A 80 26.28 -2.30 3.38
N GLN A 81 27.54 -2.34 3.74
CA GLN A 81 28.05 -1.81 5.00
C GLN A 81 29.05 -0.68 4.71
N ASP A 82 28.74 0.55 5.13
CA ASP A 82 29.60 1.74 4.91
C ASP A 82 30.71 1.84 5.98
N ALA A 83 30.44 1.36 7.21
CA ALA A 83 31.37 1.24 8.33
C ALA A 83 31.00 0.02 9.17
N PRO A 84 31.87 -0.47 10.10
CA PRO A 84 31.54 -1.61 10.97
C PRO A 84 30.23 -1.45 11.76
N ASP A 85 29.82 -0.22 12.01
CA ASP A 85 28.60 0.17 12.71
C ASP A 85 27.58 0.87 11.78
N ARG A 86 27.63 0.62 10.47
CA ARG A 86 26.79 1.29 9.46
C ARG A 86 26.34 0.30 8.38
N SER A 87 25.36 -0.54 8.68
CA SER A 87 24.73 -1.44 7.72
C SER A 87 23.52 -0.77 7.08
N VAL A 88 23.61 -0.45 5.79
CA VAL A 88 22.60 0.35 5.05
C VAL A 88 21.44 -0.54 4.60
N ALA A 89 20.26 -0.28 5.11
CA ALA A 89 19.03 -1.00 4.79
C ALA A 89 18.21 -0.33 3.67
N LEU A 90 18.24 1.00 3.61
CA LEU A 90 17.53 1.81 2.60
C LEU A 90 18.47 2.88 2.03
N ASP A 91 18.43 3.11 0.70
CA ASP A 91 19.19 4.16 0.05
C ASP A 91 18.45 4.66 -1.20
N LEU A 92 18.04 5.92 -1.20
CA LEU A 92 17.16 6.54 -2.19
C LEU A 92 17.73 7.87 -2.69
N GLU A 93 17.54 8.18 -3.99
CA GLU A 93 17.79 9.50 -4.56
C GLU A 93 16.51 10.08 -5.20
N GLY A 94 16.34 11.40 -5.12
CA GLY A 94 15.21 12.17 -5.61
C GLY A 94 14.14 12.40 -4.52
N PRO A 95 13.10 13.21 -4.82
CA PRO A 95 12.13 13.64 -3.81
C PRO A 95 11.18 12.52 -3.37
N GLY A 96 10.86 12.50 -2.08
CA GLY A 96 9.95 11.52 -1.50
C GLY A 96 9.55 11.84 -0.07
N VAL A 97 8.75 10.95 0.51
CA VAL A 97 8.39 10.94 1.93
C VAL A 97 8.42 9.49 2.42
N LEU A 98 9.18 9.23 3.47
CA LEU A 98 9.08 7.99 4.22
C LEU A 98 7.92 8.13 5.20
N TYR A 99 6.97 7.17 5.17
CA TYR A 99 5.75 7.22 5.97
C TYR A 99 5.68 6.16 7.05
N PHE A 100 6.48 5.12 6.93
CA PHE A 100 6.49 4.04 7.91
C PHE A 100 7.86 3.40 8.01
N THR A 101 8.31 3.22 9.24
CA THR A 101 9.50 2.44 9.58
C THR A 101 9.14 1.43 10.65
N ARG A 102 9.67 0.23 10.52
CA ARG A 102 9.58 -0.83 11.52
C ARG A 102 10.94 -1.52 11.66
N ALA A 103 11.30 -1.86 12.88
CA ALA A 103 12.44 -2.71 13.20
C ALA A 103 12.12 -3.59 14.42
N ASN A 104 12.83 -4.70 14.62
CA ASN A 104 12.78 -5.42 15.88
C ASN A 104 13.43 -4.59 16.98
N HIS A 105 12.87 -4.62 18.20
CA HIS A 105 13.22 -3.71 19.29
C HIS A 105 14.66 -3.86 19.80
N TRP A 106 15.26 -5.03 19.74
CA TRP A 106 16.65 -5.24 20.16
C TRP A 106 17.65 -5.14 19.01
N HIS A 107 17.21 -4.75 17.83
CA HIS A 107 18.02 -4.78 16.63
C HIS A 107 18.09 -3.42 15.94
N GLY A 108 19.26 -3.04 15.51
CA GLY A 108 19.47 -1.89 14.66
C GLY A 108 19.73 -0.56 15.34
N SER A 109 19.06 -0.27 16.44
CA SER A 109 19.21 1.02 17.16
C SER A 109 20.61 1.17 17.80
N PRO A 110 21.24 2.37 17.70
CA PRO A 110 20.78 3.54 16.97
C PRO A 110 20.67 3.32 15.46
N TRP A 111 19.75 4.07 14.83
CA TRP A 111 19.64 4.17 13.39
C TRP A 111 20.15 5.53 12.91
N HIS A 112 20.79 5.54 11.74
CA HIS A 112 21.24 6.73 11.08
C HIS A 112 20.30 7.07 9.93
N TYR A 113 19.55 8.16 10.05
CA TYR A 113 18.65 8.67 9.01
C TYR A 113 19.34 9.83 8.31
N ALA A 114 20.08 9.53 7.22
CA ALA A 114 20.76 10.54 6.42
C ALA A 114 19.75 11.14 5.42
N ILE A 115 19.20 12.32 5.76
CA ILE A 115 18.19 13.03 4.96
C ILE A 115 18.83 14.24 4.31
N ASP A 116 18.85 14.28 2.95
CA ASP A 116 19.47 15.34 2.15
C ASP A 116 20.93 15.66 2.54
N GLY A 117 21.63 14.66 3.10
CA GLY A 117 23.01 14.72 3.56
C GLY A 117 23.21 15.12 5.02
N ALA A 118 22.13 15.40 5.77
CA ALA A 118 22.18 15.56 7.21
C ALA A 118 21.93 14.22 7.91
N ASP A 119 22.80 13.78 8.81
CA ASP A 119 22.66 12.55 9.58
C ASP A 119 21.88 12.83 10.87
N HIS A 120 20.70 12.24 11.01
CA HIS A 120 19.86 12.28 12.19
C HIS A 120 19.95 10.94 12.90
N ILE A 121 20.49 10.93 14.13
CA ILE A 121 20.56 9.70 14.93
C ILE A 121 19.22 9.50 15.61
N VAL A 122 18.58 8.38 15.32
CA VAL A 122 17.33 7.92 15.92
C VAL A 122 17.63 6.70 16.79
N SER A 123 17.07 6.64 17.98
CA SER A 123 17.21 5.50 18.85
C SER A 123 15.95 5.25 19.66
N GLU A 124 15.87 4.09 20.30
CA GLU A 124 14.80 3.70 21.19
C GLU A 124 15.42 3.38 22.57
N THR A 125 14.79 3.82 23.67
CA THR A 125 15.41 3.84 25.00
C THR A 125 15.63 2.46 25.61
N SER A 126 14.92 1.40 25.17
CA SER A 126 15.11 0.03 25.68
C SER A 126 16.23 -0.73 24.97
N THR A 127 16.68 -0.28 23.79
CA THR A 127 17.70 -0.98 23.00
C THR A 127 19.12 -0.92 23.61
N GLN A 128 19.31 -0.13 24.67
CA GLN A 128 20.56 -0.14 25.44
C GLN A 128 20.80 -1.46 26.19
N ASP A 129 19.71 -2.12 26.60
CA ASP A 129 19.74 -3.45 27.19
C ASP A 129 18.61 -4.31 26.62
N PRO A 130 18.77 -4.88 25.42
CA PRO A 130 17.74 -5.62 24.74
C PRO A 130 17.29 -6.89 25.48
N LEU A 131 18.13 -7.43 26.36
CA LEU A 131 17.76 -8.61 27.19
C LEU A 131 16.86 -8.24 28.40
N HIS A 132 16.83 -6.96 28.78
CA HIS A 132 16.03 -6.48 29.89
C HIS A 132 15.33 -5.16 29.50
N PRO A 133 14.47 -5.18 28.49
CA PRO A 133 13.83 -3.98 27.98
C PRO A 133 12.95 -3.31 29.06
N ALA A 134 13.07 -2.00 29.22
CA ALA A 134 12.30 -1.28 30.22
C ALA A 134 10.89 -0.95 29.73
N PRO A 135 9.83 -1.18 30.52
CA PRO A 135 8.49 -0.69 30.19
C PRO A 135 8.47 0.84 30.02
N GLY A 136 7.67 1.32 29.07
CA GLY A 136 7.54 2.75 28.80
C GLY A 136 8.71 3.35 28.03
N SER A 137 9.39 2.53 27.24
CA SER A 137 10.40 2.98 26.29
C SER A 137 9.82 3.96 25.25
N VAL A 138 10.67 4.87 24.75
CA VAL A 138 10.30 5.92 23.79
C VAL A 138 11.36 6.06 22.72
N PHE A 139 10.95 6.57 21.55
CA PHE A 139 11.88 6.98 20.50
C PHE A 139 12.61 8.27 20.88
N LEU A 140 13.85 8.41 20.44
CA LEU A 140 14.67 9.61 20.62
C LEU A 140 15.14 10.14 19.25
N PRO A 141 15.08 11.47 19.04
CA PRO A 141 14.60 12.51 19.98
C PRO A 141 13.06 12.49 20.11
N GLU A 142 12.56 12.35 21.33
CA GLU A 142 11.13 12.18 21.62
C GLU A 142 10.28 13.34 21.07
N SER A 143 10.81 14.57 21.09
CA SER A 143 10.08 15.73 20.57
C SER A 143 9.79 15.65 19.07
N ALA A 144 10.63 14.97 18.30
CA ALA A 144 10.48 14.82 16.85
C ALA A 144 9.73 13.54 16.48
N LEU A 145 9.77 12.53 17.35
CA LEU A 145 9.24 11.19 17.16
C LEU A 145 8.33 10.79 18.36
N PRO A 146 7.26 11.57 18.62
CA PRO A 146 6.43 11.34 19.80
C PRO A 146 5.36 10.26 19.56
N ALA A 147 4.90 9.61 20.63
CA ALA A 147 3.62 8.93 20.60
C ALA A 147 2.48 9.95 20.29
N PRO A 148 1.42 9.55 19.57
CA PRO A 148 1.07 8.23 19.07
C PRO A 148 1.54 7.93 17.62
N LEU A 149 2.48 8.68 17.08
CA LEU A 149 3.12 8.37 15.80
C LEU A 149 4.15 7.24 15.95
N THR A 150 4.74 7.10 17.13
CA THR A 150 5.72 6.06 17.42
C THR A 150 5.23 5.13 18.52
N TRP A 151 5.60 3.86 18.41
CA TRP A 151 5.26 2.80 19.35
C TRP A 151 6.46 1.87 19.50
N THR A 152 6.77 1.51 20.72
CA THR A 152 7.92 0.66 21.03
C THR A 152 7.47 -0.73 21.45
N TRP A 153 8.41 -1.65 21.56
CA TRP A 153 8.17 -3.03 21.94
C TRP A 153 7.30 -3.20 23.21
N SER A 154 7.26 -2.22 24.10
CA SER A 154 6.46 -2.27 25.34
C SER A 154 4.95 -2.38 25.05
N GLU A 155 4.50 -1.84 23.92
CA GLU A 155 3.11 -1.90 23.43
C GLU A 155 2.95 -2.90 22.28
N THR A 156 3.93 -2.99 21.39
CA THR A 156 3.85 -3.74 20.12
C THR A 156 4.16 -5.22 20.26
N ARG A 157 4.73 -5.61 21.38
CA ARG A 157 5.18 -6.98 21.62
C ARG A 157 6.28 -7.44 20.66
N GLY A 158 7.34 -6.65 20.54
CA GLY A 158 8.55 -7.05 19.84
C GLY A 158 9.00 -6.12 18.69
N ALA A 159 8.24 -5.09 18.36
CA ALA A 159 8.60 -4.15 17.29
C ALA A 159 8.73 -2.72 17.77
N ASP A 160 9.61 -1.96 17.13
CA ASP A 160 9.65 -0.51 17.14
C ASP A 160 9.03 0.01 15.86
N LEU A 161 7.97 0.82 15.98
CA LEU A 161 7.15 1.31 14.87
C LEU A 161 7.19 2.83 14.85
N ASP A 162 7.41 3.42 13.68
CA ASP A 162 7.38 4.87 13.46
C ASP A 162 6.56 5.21 12.22
N TRP A 163 5.47 5.95 12.43
CA TRP A 163 4.59 6.52 11.40
C TRP A 163 4.81 8.01 11.18
N THR A 164 5.90 8.59 11.70
CA THR A 164 6.25 9.99 11.48
C THR A 164 6.63 10.19 10.01
N PRO A 165 5.96 11.10 9.27
CA PRO A 165 6.36 11.38 7.90
C PRO A 165 7.72 12.08 7.84
N LEU A 166 8.67 11.49 7.13
CA LEU A 166 10.02 12.03 6.94
C LEU A 166 10.22 12.41 5.47
N PRO A 167 9.90 13.65 5.06
CA PRO A 167 10.13 14.12 3.70
C PRO A 167 11.61 14.38 3.43
N PHE A 168 12.02 14.11 2.18
CA PHE A 168 13.35 14.41 1.64
C PHE A 168 13.21 14.99 0.24
N THR A 169 14.15 15.85 -0.16
CA THR A 169 14.12 16.52 -1.47
C THR A 169 15.15 15.97 -2.43
N ARG A 170 16.24 15.40 -1.94
CA ARG A 170 17.37 14.88 -2.75
C ARG A 170 17.70 13.43 -2.46
N SER A 171 17.73 13.03 -1.19
CA SER A 171 18.15 11.68 -0.81
C SER A 171 17.69 11.30 0.60
N LEU A 172 17.49 9.99 0.79
CA LEU A 172 17.29 9.37 2.08
C LEU A 172 18.11 8.08 2.14
N SER A 173 18.91 7.92 3.20
CA SER A 173 19.55 6.64 3.51
C SER A 173 19.32 6.29 4.97
N ILE A 174 19.02 5.01 5.25
CA ILE A 174 18.86 4.48 6.61
C ILE A 174 19.88 3.40 6.82
N ALA A 175 20.71 3.55 7.86
CA ALA A 175 21.67 2.58 8.28
C ALA A 175 21.48 2.18 9.74
N TYR A 176 21.77 0.91 10.04
CA TYR A 176 21.70 0.32 11.36
C TYR A 176 23.10 0.28 11.97
N GLU A 177 23.22 0.71 13.22
CA GLU A 177 24.47 0.61 13.97
C GLU A 177 24.67 -0.80 14.50
N ARG A 178 23.59 -1.43 14.98
CA ARG A 178 23.58 -2.85 15.38
C ARG A 178 22.90 -3.67 14.29
N THR A 179 23.50 -4.79 13.93
CA THR A 179 23.09 -5.58 12.76
C THR A 179 22.58 -6.97 13.08
N HIS A 180 22.02 -7.16 14.27
CA HIS A 180 21.26 -8.35 14.59
C HIS A 180 19.87 -8.22 14.04
N TYR A 181 19.29 -9.22 13.42
CA TYR A 181 17.90 -9.23 12.97
C TYR A 181 17.34 -7.84 12.63
N GLY A 182 17.74 -7.28 11.50
CA GLY A 182 17.33 -5.93 11.13
C GLY A 182 15.83 -5.77 10.94
N THR A 183 15.13 -6.80 10.46
CA THR A 183 13.71 -6.86 10.07
C THR A 183 13.12 -5.46 9.81
N GLY A 184 13.80 -4.73 8.94
CA GLY A 184 13.42 -3.37 8.61
C GLY A 184 12.32 -3.35 7.56
N TYR A 185 11.26 -2.59 7.83
CA TYR A 185 10.22 -2.23 6.87
C TYR A 185 10.24 -0.73 6.66
N PHE A 186 10.21 -0.30 5.39
CA PHE A 186 10.25 1.11 5.01
C PHE A 186 9.21 1.34 3.92
N ILE A 187 8.07 1.97 4.26
CA ILE A 187 7.08 2.37 3.27
C ILE A 187 7.28 3.83 2.93
N TYR A 188 7.54 4.12 1.65
CA TYR A 188 7.82 5.46 1.19
C TYR A 188 7.13 5.78 -0.14
N HIS A 189 6.84 7.05 -0.34
CA HIS A 189 6.35 7.58 -1.61
C HIS A 189 7.44 8.33 -2.35
N ARG A 190 7.45 8.18 -3.69
CA ARG A 190 8.30 8.90 -4.61
C ARG A 190 7.45 9.84 -5.47
N PHE A 191 8.02 11.00 -5.75
CA PHE A 191 7.40 12.03 -6.58
C PHE A 191 8.32 12.41 -7.73
N PRO A 192 7.80 12.93 -8.86
CA PRO A 192 8.64 13.50 -9.90
C PRO A 192 9.32 14.78 -9.41
N GLU A 193 10.47 15.11 -9.99
CA GLU A 193 11.17 16.35 -9.69
C GLU A 193 10.31 17.57 -10.00
N GLY A 194 10.03 18.42 -8.99
CA GLY A 194 9.18 19.59 -9.14
C GLY A 194 7.70 19.29 -9.31
N ALA A 195 7.20 18.22 -8.66
CA ALA A 195 5.75 17.92 -8.63
C ALA A 195 4.94 19.14 -8.17
N ASP A 196 3.87 19.48 -8.91
CA ASP A 196 3.06 20.67 -8.73
C ASP A 196 1.63 20.41 -8.18
N ASN A 197 1.28 19.12 -8.01
CA ASN A 197 -0.02 18.69 -7.50
C ASN A 197 0.04 18.21 -6.02
N LEU A 198 1.05 18.58 -5.26
CA LEU A 198 1.18 18.25 -3.83
C LEU A 198 0.45 19.29 -2.96
N SER A 199 -0.05 18.88 -1.80
CA SER A 199 -0.72 19.78 -0.83
C SER A 199 0.18 20.90 -0.32
N ARG A 200 1.49 20.63 -0.29
CA ARG A 200 2.56 21.58 0.05
C ARG A 200 3.86 21.19 -0.65
N PRO A 201 4.79 22.15 -0.86
CA PRO A 201 6.15 21.81 -1.33
C PRO A 201 6.87 20.89 -0.33
N LEU A 202 7.57 19.89 -0.84
CA LEU A 202 8.43 19.05 0.00
C LEU A 202 9.59 19.88 0.56
N ARG A 203 9.90 19.64 1.83
CA ARG A 203 11.08 20.17 2.53
C ARG A 203 11.69 19.02 3.32
N ALA A 204 13.02 18.93 3.32
CA ALA A 204 13.70 17.92 4.11
C ALA A 204 13.27 17.96 5.57
N TRP A 205 13.05 16.79 6.15
CA TRP A 205 12.78 16.66 7.59
C TRP A 205 13.94 17.22 8.40
N ASP A 206 13.65 18.03 9.39
CA ASP A 206 14.62 18.77 10.18
C ASP A 206 14.53 18.42 11.69
N ALA A 207 13.88 17.30 12.01
CA ALA A 207 13.60 16.86 13.37
C ALA A 207 12.72 17.84 14.19
N SER A 208 11.96 18.69 13.53
CA SER A 208 10.94 19.50 14.20
C SER A 208 9.80 18.63 14.73
N PRO A 209 9.18 19.00 15.88
CA PRO A 209 8.02 18.30 16.41
C PRO A 209 6.87 18.25 15.40
N PRO A 210 6.15 17.12 15.30
CA PRO A 210 4.92 17.04 14.52
C PRO A 210 3.85 18.02 15.04
N ASP A 211 2.98 18.47 14.14
CA ASP A 211 1.89 19.39 14.47
C ASP A 211 0.91 18.74 15.47
N PRO A 212 0.52 19.44 16.56
CA PRO A 212 -0.33 18.88 17.63
C PRO A 212 -1.70 18.37 17.14
N ASP A 213 -2.30 18.98 16.12
CA ASP A 213 -3.59 18.56 15.56
C ASP A 213 -3.55 17.16 14.96
N VAL A 214 -2.41 16.75 14.39
CA VAL A 214 -2.20 15.38 13.88
C VAL A 214 -2.05 14.40 15.04
N LEU A 215 -1.27 14.75 16.06
CA LEU A 215 -1.12 13.92 17.26
C LEU A 215 -2.47 13.73 17.99
N ASP A 216 -3.26 14.79 18.11
CA ASP A 216 -4.60 14.75 18.69
C ASP A 216 -5.53 13.86 17.87
N TRP A 217 -5.45 13.93 16.53
CA TRP A 217 -6.26 13.09 15.65
C TRP A 217 -5.91 11.61 15.81
N ILE A 218 -4.61 11.24 15.78
CA ILE A 218 -4.17 9.86 15.96
C ILE A 218 -4.48 9.37 17.38
N GLY A 219 -4.33 10.22 18.40
CA GLY A 219 -4.66 9.92 19.79
C GLY A 219 -6.14 9.60 20.03
N ARG A 220 -7.02 9.93 19.06
CA ARG A 220 -8.43 9.59 19.09
C ARG A 220 -8.76 8.20 18.49
N ALA A 221 -7.77 7.36 18.24
CA ALA A 221 -8.00 5.98 17.77
C ALA A 221 -9.03 5.26 18.65
N GLY A 222 -10.02 4.60 18.03
CA GLY A 222 -11.16 3.98 18.69
C GLY A 222 -12.26 4.95 19.14
N ALA A 223 -12.10 6.27 18.97
CA ALA A 223 -13.17 7.23 19.20
C ALA A 223 -14.05 7.42 17.96
N ASP A 224 -15.20 8.08 18.14
CA ASP A 224 -16.07 8.44 17.03
C ASP A 224 -15.43 9.55 16.16
N LEU A 225 -15.22 9.23 14.89
CA LEU A 225 -14.67 10.14 13.87
C LEU A 225 -15.73 10.65 12.90
N ALA A 226 -17.00 10.26 13.04
CA ALA A 226 -18.05 10.72 12.15
C ALA A 226 -18.20 12.26 12.22
N PRO A 227 -18.36 12.93 11.07
CA PRO A 227 -18.61 14.37 11.06
C PRO A 227 -19.95 14.69 11.72
N GLN A 228 -20.08 15.93 12.18
CA GLN A 228 -21.33 16.49 12.71
C GLN A 228 -21.63 17.80 12.00
N GLY A 229 -22.91 18.06 11.75
CA GLY A 229 -23.32 19.29 11.10
C GLY A 229 -24.69 19.18 10.42
N PRO A 230 -25.20 20.29 9.88
CA PRO A 230 -26.57 20.33 9.30
C PRO A 230 -26.73 19.52 8.01
N GLU A 231 -25.63 19.22 7.31
CA GLU A 231 -25.64 18.43 6.07
C GLU A 231 -25.37 16.94 6.29
N VAL A 232 -25.04 16.56 7.52
CA VAL A 232 -24.77 15.17 7.93
C VAL A 232 -26.10 14.47 8.22
N THR A 233 -26.29 13.30 7.65
CA THR A 233 -27.49 12.48 7.85
C THR A 233 -27.09 11.15 8.48
N GLY A 234 -27.83 10.71 9.54
CA GLY A 234 -27.71 9.40 10.16
C GLY A 234 -28.92 8.55 9.85
N ASP A 235 -28.80 7.55 8.98
CA ASP A 235 -29.82 6.51 8.79
C ASP A 235 -29.53 5.37 9.77
N HIS A 236 -30.55 4.87 10.47
CA HIS A 236 -30.39 3.82 11.48
C HIS A 236 -31.60 2.89 11.56
N GLY A 237 -31.38 1.71 12.06
CA GLY A 237 -32.45 0.73 12.25
C GLY A 237 -32.04 -0.48 13.07
N THR A 238 -32.98 -1.40 13.23
CA THR A 238 -32.77 -2.69 13.89
C THR A 238 -33.29 -3.79 12.97
N ILE A 239 -32.52 -4.84 12.77
CA ILE A 239 -32.87 -6.00 11.96
C ILE A 239 -32.41 -7.29 12.62
N ASP A 240 -33.04 -8.40 12.24
CA ASP A 240 -32.54 -9.73 12.57
C ASP A 240 -31.77 -10.27 11.36
N ILE A 241 -30.52 -10.70 11.57
CA ILE A 241 -29.77 -11.41 10.52
C ILE A 241 -30.29 -12.85 10.49
N PRO A 242 -30.79 -13.35 9.35
CA PRO A 242 -31.26 -14.73 9.24
C PRO A 242 -30.09 -15.72 9.33
N ALA A 243 -30.36 -16.98 9.66
CA ALA A 243 -29.33 -18.02 9.62
C ALA A 243 -28.73 -18.24 8.22
N ALA A 244 -29.50 -17.96 7.18
CA ALA A 244 -29.06 -18.03 5.79
C ALA A 244 -29.75 -16.98 4.94
N GLY A 245 -29.07 -16.51 3.88
CA GLY A 245 -29.55 -15.46 2.99
C GLY A 245 -29.26 -14.05 3.49
N ALA A 246 -29.64 -13.06 2.70
CA ALA A 246 -29.38 -11.65 2.95
C ALA A 246 -30.64 -10.93 3.46
N VAL A 247 -30.39 -9.89 4.27
CA VAL A 247 -31.39 -8.90 4.65
C VAL A 247 -30.85 -7.50 4.36
N THR A 248 -31.65 -6.66 3.70
CA THR A 248 -31.26 -5.28 3.40
C THR A 248 -31.39 -4.42 4.64
N ALA A 249 -30.29 -3.85 5.09
CA ALA A 249 -30.25 -2.86 6.16
C ALA A 249 -30.65 -1.48 5.63
N LEU A 250 -30.05 -1.04 4.52
CA LEU A 250 -30.23 0.31 3.98
C LEU A 250 -30.15 0.30 2.47
N GLU A 251 -31.03 1.07 1.84
CA GLU A 251 -30.96 1.40 0.41
C GLU A 251 -31.06 2.91 0.24
N LEU A 252 -30.02 3.51 -0.37
CA LEU A 252 -29.92 4.94 -0.65
C LEU A 252 -29.98 5.17 -2.16
N SER A 253 -30.84 6.12 -2.58
CA SER A 253 -30.94 6.57 -3.99
C SER A 253 -30.61 8.05 -4.14
N ARG A 254 -29.86 8.60 -3.20
CA ARG A 254 -29.44 10.00 -3.13
C ARG A 254 -27.92 10.12 -3.30
N GLY A 255 -27.43 10.36 -4.46
CA GLY A 255 -26.04 10.64 -4.77
C GLY A 255 -25.87 11.95 -5.54
N PRO A 256 -24.67 12.54 -5.64
CA PRO A 256 -23.43 12.11 -5.01
C PRO A 256 -23.40 12.27 -3.48
N THR A 257 -22.97 11.25 -2.80
CA THR A 257 -22.94 11.18 -1.33
C THR A 257 -21.70 10.40 -0.87
N MET A 258 -21.24 10.63 0.34
CA MET A 258 -20.15 9.89 0.96
C MET A 258 -20.58 9.29 2.28
N VAL A 259 -20.43 7.98 2.45
CA VAL A 259 -20.55 7.34 3.76
C VAL A 259 -19.33 7.72 4.60
N ARG A 260 -19.57 8.20 5.82
CA ARG A 260 -18.54 8.69 6.75
C ARG A 260 -18.41 7.82 7.99
N ALA A 261 -19.43 7.04 8.32
CA ALA A 261 -19.36 5.99 9.31
C ALA A 261 -20.37 4.89 8.99
N LEU A 262 -19.95 3.65 9.25
CA LEU A 262 -20.80 2.46 9.22
C LEU A 262 -20.67 1.77 10.57
N ARG A 263 -21.79 1.54 11.26
CA ARG A 263 -21.82 1.03 12.62
C ARG A 263 -22.76 -0.15 12.75
N LEU A 264 -22.32 -1.16 13.51
CA LEU A 264 -23.15 -2.30 13.89
C LEU A 264 -23.08 -2.50 15.41
N ARG A 265 -24.18 -2.93 16.00
CA ARG A 265 -24.23 -3.36 17.41
C ARG A 265 -25.05 -4.63 17.54
N ALA A 266 -24.61 -5.53 18.39
CA ALA A 266 -25.31 -6.76 18.70
C ALA A 266 -25.06 -7.15 20.18
N PRO A 267 -25.91 -8.03 20.77
CA PRO A 267 -25.62 -8.60 22.08
C PRO A 267 -24.23 -9.26 22.11
N ALA A 268 -23.46 -9.02 23.18
CA ALA A 268 -22.08 -9.49 23.30
C ALA A 268 -21.96 -11.02 23.19
N GLU A 269 -22.95 -11.76 23.66
CA GLU A 269 -23.03 -13.24 23.55
C GLU A 269 -23.24 -13.73 22.10
N ARG A 270 -23.52 -12.82 21.17
CA ARG A 270 -23.66 -13.10 19.73
C ARG A 270 -22.46 -12.64 18.92
N ALA A 271 -21.42 -12.10 19.55
CA ALA A 271 -20.26 -11.50 18.87
C ALA A 271 -19.58 -12.46 17.88
N THR A 272 -19.31 -13.70 18.27
CA THR A 272 -18.66 -14.67 17.37
C THR A 272 -19.57 -15.14 16.23
N ALA A 273 -20.87 -15.20 16.44
CA ALA A 273 -21.83 -15.45 15.37
C ALA A 273 -21.90 -14.25 14.40
N LEU A 274 -21.89 -13.01 14.94
CA LEU A 274 -21.82 -11.79 14.14
C LEU A 274 -20.54 -11.72 13.32
N ALA A 275 -19.40 -12.15 13.87
CA ALA A 275 -18.11 -12.19 13.14
C ALA A 275 -18.18 -13.05 11.87
N ARG A 276 -18.94 -14.16 11.90
CA ARG A 276 -19.10 -15.06 10.75
C ARG A 276 -20.08 -14.53 9.71
N ALA A 277 -21.10 -13.79 10.12
CA ALA A 277 -22.03 -13.13 9.18
C ALA A 277 -21.26 -12.15 8.29
N SER A 278 -21.77 -11.87 7.09
CA SER A 278 -21.09 -10.96 6.16
C SER A 278 -21.82 -9.63 6.03
N ILE A 279 -21.07 -8.58 5.77
CA ILE A 279 -21.55 -7.31 5.26
C ILE A 279 -21.34 -7.27 3.76
N ARG A 280 -22.35 -6.81 3.03
CA ARG A 280 -22.31 -6.63 1.59
C ARG A 280 -22.73 -5.22 1.22
N VAL A 281 -21.93 -4.55 0.37
CA VAL A 281 -22.26 -3.21 -0.13
C VAL A 281 -22.10 -3.15 -1.64
N THR A 282 -23.14 -2.65 -2.31
CA THR A 282 -23.16 -2.42 -3.75
C THR A 282 -23.33 -0.93 -4.02
N TRP A 283 -22.35 -0.36 -4.74
CA TRP A 283 -22.37 1.04 -5.14
C TRP A 283 -22.99 1.21 -6.54
N ASP A 284 -23.80 2.25 -6.70
CA ASP A 284 -24.25 2.75 -8.01
C ASP A 284 -24.89 1.68 -8.92
N GLU A 285 -25.64 0.75 -8.34
CA GLU A 285 -26.34 -0.33 -9.06
C GLU A 285 -25.39 -1.26 -9.86
N ARG A 286 -24.10 -1.38 -9.43
CA ARG A 286 -23.16 -2.30 -10.04
C ARG A 286 -23.66 -3.76 -9.92
N GLU A 287 -23.28 -4.61 -10.87
CA GLU A 287 -23.68 -6.01 -10.89
C GLU A 287 -23.08 -6.83 -9.74
N GLN A 288 -21.84 -6.48 -9.36
CA GLN A 288 -21.10 -7.14 -8.28
C GLN A 288 -20.99 -6.19 -7.07
N PRO A 289 -21.08 -6.70 -5.85
CA PRO A 289 -20.81 -5.91 -4.67
C PRO A 289 -19.31 -5.55 -4.60
N SER A 290 -19.01 -4.34 -4.18
CA SER A 290 -17.63 -3.88 -3.93
C SER A 290 -17.13 -4.26 -2.53
N ILE A 291 -18.06 -4.57 -1.62
CA ILE A 291 -17.79 -5.13 -0.31
C ILE A 291 -18.61 -6.40 -0.18
N ASP A 292 -17.97 -7.53 0.10
CA ASP A 292 -18.65 -8.77 0.51
C ASP A 292 -17.68 -9.54 1.41
N ALA A 293 -17.78 -9.32 2.72
CA ALA A 293 -16.77 -9.78 3.66
C ALA A 293 -17.37 -10.19 5.02
N PRO A 294 -16.80 -11.19 5.70
CA PRO A 294 -17.15 -11.50 7.08
C PRO A 294 -17.01 -10.28 7.98
N ILE A 295 -18.03 -10.00 8.80
CA ILE A 295 -18.10 -8.80 9.65
C ILE A 295 -16.89 -8.72 10.57
N GLY A 296 -16.48 -9.82 11.21
CA GLY A 296 -15.32 -9.80 12.10
C GLY A 296 -14.05 -9.33 11.38
N LEU A 297 -13.74 -9.88 10.20
CA LEU A 297 -12.59 -9.46 9.40
C LEU A 297 -12.76 -8.05 8.83
N PHE A 298 -13.98 -7.68 8.36
CA PHE A 298 -14.21 -6.34 7.82
C PHE A 298 -13.92 -5.22 8.83
N PHE A 299 -14.17 -5.46 10.12
CA PHE A 299 -13.84 -4.51 11.19
C PHE A 299 -12.46 -4.73 11.81
N GLY A 300 -11.62 -5.58 11.22
CA GLY A 300 -10.27 -5.87 11.73
C GLY A 300 -10.26 -6.72 13.01
N ALA A 301 -11.37 -7.35 13.37
CA ALA A 301 -11.60 -7.97 14.68
C ALA A 301 -11.62 -9.50 14.66
N GLY A 302 -11.17 -10.13 13.56
CA GLY A 302 -11.04 -11.58 13.45
C GLY A 302 -12.32 -12.34 13.82
N SER A 303 -12.23 -13.22 14.82
CA SER A 303 -13.36 -14.00 15.31
C SER A 303 -14.30 -13.23 16.25
N LEU A 304 -14.00 -11.99 16.63
CA LEU A 304 -14.66 -11.23 17.71
C LEU A 304 -14.67 -11.97 19.06
N TYR A 305 -13.79 -12.93 19.27
CA TYR A 305 -13.66 -13.60 20.55
C TYR A 305 -12.84 -12.74 21.52
N ASN A 306 -13.48 -12.19 22.53
CA ASN A 306 -12.81 -11.35 23.53
C ASN A 306 -12.22 -12.23 24.66
N ARG A 307 -11.01 -12.74 24.42
CA ARG A 307 -10.29 -13.64 25.33
C ARG A 307 -10.02 -13.02 26.70
N THR A 308 -9.65 -11.73 26.72
CA THR A 308 -9.15 -11.02 27.91
C THR A 308 -10.25 -10.32 28.68
N GLY A 309 -11.43 -10.13 28.07
CA GLY A 309 -12.48 -9.28 28.62
C GLY A 309 -12.14 -7.78 28.57
N ALA A 310 -11.13 -7.38 27.80
CA ALA A 310 -10.81 -5.98 27.59
C ALA A 310 -11.97 -5.26 26.88
N PRO A 311 -12.23 -3.98 27.19
CA PRO A 311 -13.30 -3.24 26.53
C PRO A 311 -13.05 -3.05 25.04
N ASP A 312 -11.82 -2.79 24.63
CA ASP A 312 -11.44 -2.59 23.24
C ASP A 312 -10.73 -3.83 22.70
N LEU A 313 -11.32 -4.48 21.69
CA LEU A 313 -10.69 -5.54 20.92
C LEU A 313 -9.90 -4.96 19.74
N VAL A 314 -10.50 -3.98 19.05
CA VAL A 314 -9.85 -3.17 18.02
C VAL A 314 -10.00 -1.70 18.39
N ARG A 315 -8.87 -1.01 18.51
CA ARG A 315 -8.78 0.44 18.76
C ARG A 315 -7.94 1.07 17.66
N ALA A 316 -8.38 0.92 16.43
CA ALA A 316 -7.72 1.52 15.29
C ALA A 316 -8.32 2.89 14.93
N GLN A 317 -7.63 3.63 14.04
CA GLN A 317 -8.08 4.93 13.58
C GLN A 317 -9.30 4.79 12.66
N MET A 318 -9.26 3.79 11.77
CA MET A 318 -10.27 3.61 10.75
C MET A 318 -11.34 2.58 11.09
N ALA A 319 -11.15 1.82 12.17
CA ALA A 319 -12.11 0.81 12.63
C ALA A 319 -12.04 0.64 14.15
N SER A 320 -13.15 0.26 14.77
CA SER A 320 -13.17 -0.16 16.17
C SER A 320 -14.07 -1.36 16.42
N ALA A 321 -13.70 -2.16 17.43
CA ALA A 321 -14.53 -3.22 17.98
C ALA A 321 -14.48 -3.16 19.51
N ARG A 322 -15.60 -2.82 20.13
CA ARG A 322 -15.67 -2.55 21.57
C ARG A 322 -16.76 -3.37 22.23
N PHE A 323 -16.49 -3.90 23.41
CA PHE A 323 -17.44 -4.58 24.29
C PHE A 323 -17.84 -3.64 25.43
N GLU A 324 -19.09 -3.17 25.40
CA GLU A 324 -19.61 -2.22 26.37
C GLU A 324 -21.10 -2.41 26.63
N GLY A 325 -21.52 -2.38 27.90
CA GLY A 325 -22.93 -2.44 28.27
C GLY A 325 -23.66 -3.73 27.87
N GLY A 326 -22.92 -4.85 27.72
CA GLY A 326 -23.51 -6.12 27.27
C GLY A 326 -23.67 -6.25 25.75
N GLU A 327 -23.12 -5.31 25.00
CA GLU A 327 -23.10 -5.29 23.54
C GLU A 327 -21.67 -5.37 22.99
N VAL A 328 -21.53 -5.89 21.77
CA VAL A 328 -20.40 -5.63 20.89
C VAL A 328 -20.76 -4.49 19.94
N ARG A 329 -19.89 -3.49 19.85
CA ARG A 329 -20.03 -2.29 19.00
C ARG A 329 -18.90 -2.28 18.00
N LEU A 330 -19.24 -2.11 16.72
CA LEU A 330 -18.34 -2.09 15.59
C LEU A 330 -18.52 -0.78 14.84
N ASP A 331 -17.43 -0.04 14.61
CA ASP A 331 -17.43 1.21 13.87
C ASP A 331 -16.38 1.16 12.76
N PHE A 332 -16.69 1.77 11.59
CA PHE A 332 -15.81 1.83 10.44
C PHE A 332 -15.89 3.20 9.79
N TYR A 333 -14.73 3.85 9.54
CA TYR A 333 -14.65 5.27 9.20
C TYR A 333 -13.97 5.59 7.86
N TYR A 334 -13.49 4.61 7.09
CA TYR A 334 -13.01 4.91 5.75
C TYR A 334 -14.07 5.65 4.93
N PRO A 335 -13.78 6.82 4.34
CA PRO A 335 -14.77 7.57 3.55
C PRO A 335 -15.16 6.79 2.29
N MET A 336 -16.46 6.58 2.03
CA MET A 336 -16.92 5.76 0.92
C MET A 336 -17.86 6.60 0.01
N PRO A 337 -17.34 7.25 -1.05
CA PRO A 337 -18.16 7.99 -1.98
C PRO A 337 -18.95 7.06 -2.91
N PHE A 338 -20.18 7.46 -3.23
CA PHE A 338 -20.99 6.89 -4.30
C PHE A 338 -21.73 8.00 -5.06
N LEU A 339 -22.07 7.76 -6.32
CA LEU A 339 -22.52 8.83 -7.22
C LEU A 339 -24.04 8.81 -7.46
N ARG A 340 -24.69 7.66 -7.34
CA ARG A 340 -26.14 7.49 -7.58
C ARG A 340 -26.85 6.85 -6.39
N GLY A 341 -26.36 5.72 -5.91
CA GLY A 341 -26.99 5.00 -4.82
C GLY A 341 -26.08 3.99 -4.14
N ALA A 342 -26.53 3.49 -3.00
CA ALA A 342 -25.84 2.45 -2.23
C ALA A 342 -26.85 1.47 -1.67
N ARG A 343 -26.54 0.18 -1.69
CA ARG A 343 -27.30 -0.87 -1.01
C ARG A 343 -26.40 -1.60 -0.04
N ILE A 344 -26.82 -1.65 1.22
CA ILE A 344 -26.12 -2.30 2.32
C ILE A 344 -26.95 -3.47 2.83
N GLU A 345 -26.39 -4.66 2.85
CA GLU A 345 -27.02 -5.91 3.24
C GLU A 345 -26.18 -6.63 4.31
N LEU A 346 -26.85 -7.34 5.21
CA LEU A 346 -26.21 -8.29 6.12
C LEU A 346 -26.60 -9.71 5.72
N VAL A 347 -25.63 -10.61 5.69
CA VAL A 347 -25.80 -11.97 5.16
C VAL A 347 -25.50 -12.99 6.25
N GLY A 348 -26.45 -13.88 6.51
CA GLY A 348 -26.32 -14.90 7.55
C GLY A 348 -25.35 -16.02 7.16
N ALA A 349 -24.66 -16.57 8.17
CA ALA A 349 -23.67 -17.62 8.04
C ALA A 349 -23.89 -18.77 9.06
N GLY A 350 -25.07 -19.35 9.08
CA GLY A 350 -25.43 -20.52 9.91
C GLY A 350 -26.22 -20.19 11.18
N ASP A 351 -25.99 -19.06 11.81
CA ASP A 351 -26.70 -18.62 13.02
C ASP A 351 -27.67 -17.47 12.70
N SER A 352 -28.85 -17.48 13.33
CA SER A 352 -29.72 -16.29 13.37
C SER A 352 -29.25 -15.36 14.47
N ILE A 353 -29.11 -14.06 14.16
CA ILE A 353 -28.67 -13.03 15.11
C ILE A 353 -29.76 -11.99 15.24
N PRO A 354 -30.53 -12.03 16.32
CA PRO A 354 -31.66 -11.08 16.54
C PRO A 354 -31.11 -9.71 16.98
N SER A 355 -31.91 -8.68 16.72
CA SER A 355 -31.77 -7.33 17.28
C SER A 355 -30.43 -6.68 16.97
N VAL A 356 -29.90 -6.89 15.77
CA VAL A 356 -28.73 -6.15 15.31
C VAL A 356 -29.14 -4.73 14.96
N THR A 357 -28.56 -3.74 15.63
CA THR A 357 -28.75 -2.34 15.28
C THR A 357 -27.65 -1.90 14.32
N TRP A 358 -28.01 -1.08 13.35
CA TRP A 358 -27.09 -0.49 12.39
C TRP A 358 -27.30 1.02 12.31
N GLU A 359 -26.23 1.74 11.97
CA GLU A 359 -26.25 3.17 11.68
C GLU A 359 -25.27 3.46 10.54
N VAL A 360 -25.70 4.29 9.59
CA VAL A 360 -24.87 4.78 8.47
C VAL A 360 -24.92 6.30 8.46
N VAL A 361 -23.75 6.93 8.70
CA VAL A 361 -23.61 8.38 8.66
C VAL A 361 -23.13 8.79 7.28
N THR A 362 -23.82 9.75 6.67
CA THR A 362 -23.52 10.23 5.31
C THR A 362 -23.48 11.75 5.26
N GLU A 363 -22.72 12.28 4.29
CA GLU A 363 -22.74 13.70 3.90
C GLU A 363 -22.74 13.83 2.38
N PRO A 364 -23.19 14.98 1.82
CA PRO A 364 -23.11 15.23 0.39
C PRO A 364 -21.65 15.20 -0.11
N PHE A 365 -21.41 14.50 -1.23
CA PHE A 365 -20.11 14.54 -1.89
C PHE A 365 -20.11 15.66 -2.94
N THR A 366 -19.26 16.67 -2.74
CA THR A 366 -19.18 17.87 -3.59
C THR A 366 -17.94 17.89 -4.48
N GLY A 367 -17.07 16.88 -4.35
CA GLY A 367 -15.84 16.78 -5.18
C GLY A 367 -16.13 16.33 -6.61
N PRO A 368 -15.13 16.49 -7.53
CA PRO A 368 -15.26 15.98 -8.89
C PRO A 368 -15.40 14.45 -8.90
N PRO A 369 -16.48 13.90 -9.48
CA PRO A 369 -16.70 12.45 -9.53
C PRO A 369 -15.56 11.68 -10.24
N GLY A 370 -14.95 12.32 -11.26
CA GLY A 370 -13.82 11.76 -12.02
C GLY A 370 -12.52 11.58 -11.21
N HIS A 371 -12.43 12.14 -10.01
CA HIS A 371 -11.21 12.18 -9.19
C HIS A 371 -11.20 11.17 -8.05
N VAL A 372 -12.27 10.40 -7.84
CA VAL A 372 -12.40 9.47 -6.70
C VAL A 372 -12.63 8.03 -7.14
N GLY A 373 -12.16 7.09 -6.32
CA GLY A 373 -12.47 5.68 -6.40
C GLY A 373 -13.55 5.27 -5.40
N TYR A 374 -14.31 4.24 -5.71
CA TYR A 374 -15.19 3.57 -4.76
C TYR A 374 -14.37 2.80 -3.73
N PHE A 375 -14.90 2.66 -2.53
CA PHE A 375 -14.29 1.80 -1.52
C PHE A 375 -14.65 0.34 -1.75
N HIS A 376 -13.64 -0.53 -1.67
CA HIS A 376 -13.75 -1.97 -1.84
C HIS A 376 -13.19 -2.70 -0.63
N ALA A 377 -13.79 -3.83 -0.30
CA ALA A 377 -13.26 -4.81 0.66
C ALA A 377 -13.39 -6.20 0.05
N THR A 378 -12.29 -6.67 -0.53
CA THR A 378 -12.22 -7.96 -1.23
C THR A 378 -11.88 -9.06 -0.24
N PHE A 379 -12.82 -9.97 -0.02
CA PHE A 379 -12.64 -11.14 0.83
C PHE A 379 -12.12 -12.33 0.02
N ARG A 380 -11.17 -13.07 0.60
CA ARG A 380 -10.70 -14.35 0.10
C ARG A 380 -10.66 -15.36 1.23
N ASP A 381 -11.28 -16.52 1.00
CA ASP A 381 -11.09 -17.72 1.79
C ASP A 381 -10.12 -18.62 1.02
N HIS A 382 -8.90 -18.73 1.50
CA HIS A 382 -7.84 -19.47 0.80
C HIS A 382 -7.88 -20.97 1.12
N GLY A 383 -8.67 -21.37 2.15
CA GLY A 383 -8.65 -22.74 2.63
C GLY A 383 -7.26 -23.14 3.12
N VAL A 384 -6.88 -24.39 2.83
CA VAL A 384 -5.48 -24.86 3.03
C VAL A 384 -4.68 -24.47 1.79
N PRO A 385 -3.61 -23.68 1.95
CA PRO A 385 -2.82 -23.18 0.82
C PRO A 385 -2.13 -24.28 0.03
N THR A 386 -1.80 -24.00 -1.23
CA THR A 386 -0.95 -24.87 -2.03
C THR A 386 0.51 -24.57 -1.76
N PRO A 387 1.32 -25.53 -1.25
CA PRO A 387 2.73 -25.29 -0.98
C PRO A 387 3.50 -24.74 -2.19
N GLY A 388 4.36 -23.74 -1.95
CA GLY A 388 5.17 -23.07 -2.98
C GLY A 388 4.42 -22.05 -3.82
N GLN A 389 3.23 -21.63 -3.41
CA GLN A 389 2.44 -20.63 -4.11
C GLN A 389 1.91 -19.60 -3.12
N ASP A 390 2.33 -18.35 -3.27
CA ASP A 390 1.80 -17.24 -2.48
C ASP A 390 0.25 -17.21 -2.50
N LEU A 391 -0.33 -16.83 -1.39
CA LEU A 391 -1.75 -16.47 -1.31
C LEU A 391 -2.00 -15.20 -2.12
N VAL A 392 -2.97 -15.20 -3.01
CA VAL A 392 -3.39 -13.99 -3.74
C VAL A 392 -4.51 -13.29 -2.97
N LEU A 393 -4.16 -12.30 -2.16
CA LEU A 393 -5.08 -11.52 -1.34
C LEU A 393 -5.96 -10.63 -2.21
N LEU A 394 -5.36 -10.00 -3.21
CA LEU A 394 -6.03 -9.14 -4.19
C LEU A 394 -5.37 -9.33 -5.57
N ASP A 395 -6.19 -9.50 -6.57
CA ASP A 395 -5.85 -9.26 -7.98
C ASP A 395 -6.99 -8.47 -8.60
N THR A 396 -6.80 -7.18 -8.81
CA THR A 396 -7.85 -6.28 -9.31
C THR A 396 -8.33 -6.67 -10.71
N THR A 397 -7.54 -7.44 -11.48
CA THR A 397 -7.95 -7.97 -12.78
C THR A 397 -8.95 -9.12 -12.69
N GLN A 398 -9.15 -9.67 -11.49
CA GLN A 398 -10.02 -10.84 -11.21
C GLN A 398 -11.26 -10.48 -10.38
N VAL A 399 -11.40 -9.23 -9.93
CA VAL A 399 -12.52 -8.80 -9.07
C VAL A 399 -13.56 -8.03 -9.87
N GLU A 400 -14.81 -8.11 -9.50
CA GLU A 400 -15.94 -7.33 -10.01
C GLU A 400 -16.05 -7.30 -11.56
N GLY A 401 -15.85 -8.44 -12.19
CA GLY A 401 -15.88 -8.57 -13.66
C GLY A 401 -14.55 -8.32 -14.35
N GLY A 402 -13.50 -7.94 -13.61
CA GLY A 402 -12.15 -7.73 -14.10
C GLY A 402 -11.94 -6.41 -14.83
N GLY A 403 -10.77 -6.28 -15.47
CA GLY A 403 -10.37 -5.09 -16.20
C GLY A 403 -9.36 -4.23 -15.44
N ALA A 404 -9.12 -3.03 -15.97
CA ALA A 404 -8.22 -2.08 -15.33
C ALA A 404 -8.96 -1.28 -14.24
N PHE A 405 -8.25 -1.01 -13.15
CA PHE A 405 -8.66 -0.11 -12.10
C PHE A 405 -7.54 0.88 -11.79
N CYS A 406 -7.89 2.15 -11.62
CA CYS A 406 -7.04 3.17 -11.03
C CYS A 406 -7.44 3.36 -9.57
N GLY A 407 -6.47 3.36 -8.65
CA GLY A 407 -6.80 3.48 -7.23
C GLY A 407 -5.60 3.39 -6.32
N HIS A 408 -5.84 2.91 -5.11
CA HIS A 408 -4.78 2.65 -4.13
C HIS A 408 -5.25 1.64 -3.08
N PHE A 409 -4.31 0.82 -2.64
CA PHE A 409 -4.45 -0.11 -1.54
C PHE A 409 -4.37 0.64 -0.21
N VAL A 410 -5.27 0.29 0.74
CA VAL A 410 -5.37 0.95 2.05
C VAL A 410 -5.35 -0.02 3.22
N GLY A 411 -5.03 -1.28 3.02
CA GLY A 411 -4.79 -2.21 4.12
C GLY A 411 -5.36 -3.59 3.97
N THR A 412 -5.09 -4.42 4.96
CA THR A 412 -5.58 -5.79 5.08
C THR A 412 -6.06 -6.08 6.49
N SER A 413 -7.04 -6.99 6.59
CA SER A 413 -7.35 -7.73 7.79
C SER A 413 -7.33 -9.21 7.44
N PHE A 414 -6.72 -10.03 8.28
CA PHE A 414 -6.49 -11.42 7.92
C PHE A 414 -6.52 -12.35 9.13
N THR A 415 -6.96 -13.59 8.91
CA THR A 415 -6.67 -14.72 9.80
C THR A 415 -5.59 -15.55 9.16
N PHE A 416 -4.61 -15.97 9.94
CA PHE A 416 -3.45 -16.73 9.48
C PHE A 416 -3.34 -18.12 10.12
N SER A 417 -4.21 -18.42 11.08
CA SER A 417 -4.39 -19.75 11.68
C SER A 417 -5.77 -19.83 12.34
N ASP A 418 -6.38 -20.99 12.34
CA ASP A 418 -7.55 -21.35 13.16
C ASP A 418 -7.24 -22.46 14.17
N THR A 419 -5.95 -22.73 14.39
CA THR A 419 -5.44 -23.73 15.34
C THR A 419 -4.59 -23.11 16.44
N ALA A 420 -4.48 -21.78 16.55
CA ALA A 420 -3.58 -21.05 17.43
C ALA A 420 -2.09 -21.36 17.16
N THR A 421 -1.72 -21.44 15.89
CA THR A 421 -0.35 -21.66 15.44
C THR A 421 0.25 -20.33 14.95
N LEU A 422 1.40 -19.93 15.52
CA LEU A 422 2.08 -18.66 15.21
C LEU A 422 3.25 -18.83 14.21
N THR A 423 3.77 -20.03 14.03
CA THR A 423 4.94 -20.30 13.14
C THR A 423 4.66 -20.08 11.66
N THR A 424 3.43 -19.73 11.28
CA THR A 424 3.05 -19.36 9.91
C THR A 424 3.45 -17.92 9.55
N LEU A 425 3.92 -17.13 10.52
CA LEU A 425 4.11 -15.69 10.43
C LEU A 425 5.39 -15.26 9.71
N GLU A 426 6.27 -16.17 9.34
CA GLU A 426 7.49 -15.90 8.56
C GLU A 426 7.25 -15.54 7.10
N GLY A 427 5.99 -15.54 6.64
CA GLY A 427 5.64 -15.34 5.24
C GLY A 427 5.65 -13.88 4.81
N ASP A 428 6.31 -13.59 3.69
CA ASP A 428 6.49 -12.26 3.12
C ASP A 428 5.23 -11.71 2.45
N PRO A 429 4.78 -10.49 2.76
CA PRO A 429 3.84 -9.77 1.91
C PRO A 429 4.57 -9.22 0.67
N ARG A 430 3.95 -9.35 -0.52
CA ARG A 430 4.46 -8.86 -1.80
C ARG A 430 3.41 -8.02 -2.52
N PHE A 431 3.82 -6.84 -3.02
CA PHE A 431 2.94 -5.85 -3.63
C PHE A 431 3.38 -5.57 -5.06
N PHE A 432 2.56 -5.97 -6.04
CA PHE A 432 2.80 -5.75 -7.46
C PHE A 432 1.79 -4.76 -8.01
N PHE A 433 2.25 -3.72 -8.68
CA PHE A 433 1.40 -2.71 -9.29
C PHE A 433 1.72 -2.54 -10.77
N ASP A 434 0.64 -2.36 -11.57
CA ASP A 434 0.74 -1.94 -12.95
C ASP A 434 1.56 -2.90 -13.82
N ASP A 435 1.23 -4.19 -13.76
CA ASP A 435 1.85 -5.30 -14.53
C ASP A 435 3.34 -5.53 -14.23
N SER A 436 3.89 -5.02 -13.13
CA SER A 436 5.28 -5.26 -12.74
C SER A 436 5.52 -6.74 -12.42
N ARG A 437 6.68 -7.25 -12.80
CA ARG A 437 7.18 -8.59 -12.43
C ARG A 437 8.07 -8.56 -11.20
N THR A 438 8.61 -7.39 -10.85
CA THR A 438 9.28 -7.15 -9.57
C THR A 438 8.28 -6.51 -8.61
N PRO A 439 8.11 -7.00 -7.39
CA PRO A 439 7.25 -6.33 -6.44
C PRO A 439 7.79 -4.92 -6.11
N GLN A 440 6.90 -3.92 -6.12
CA GLN A 440 7.21 -2.59 -5.59
C GLN A 440 7.36 -2.61 -4.07
N GLY A 441 6.90 -3.65 -3.43
CA GLY A 441 7.10 -3.90 -2.02
C GLY A 441 7.26 -5.37 -1.72
N GLN A 442 8.24 -5.69 -0.86
CA GLN A 442 8.41 -7.01 -0.25
C GLN A 442 8.79 -6.85 1.21
N GLY A 443 8.11 -7.60 2.07
CA GLY A 443 8.35 -7.63 3.51
C GLY A 443 9.33 -8.70 3.93
N THR A 444 9.33 -9.02 5.23
CA THR A 444 10.15 -10.05 5.88
C THR A 444 9.32 -10.97 6.77
N GLY A 445 8.00 -10.78 6.81
CA GLY A 445 7.09 -11.61 7.61
C GLY A 445 5.71 -11.00 7.76
N THR A 446 4.79 -11.84 8.14
CA THR A 446 3.36 -11.50 8.25
C THR A 446 3.06 -10.68 9.52
N GLU A 447 3.72 -10.98 10.66
CA GLU A 447 3.53 -10.18 11.87
C GLU A 447 4.15 -8.79 11.74
N GLU A 448 5.24 -8.64 11.01
CA GLU A 448 5.84 -7.35 10.69
C GLU A 448 4.84 -6.46 9.95
N TRP A 449 4.14 -7.04 8.99
CA TRP A 449 3.06 -6.34 8.29
C TRP A 449 1.94 -5.96 9.26
N GLY A 450 1.58 -6.84 10.20
CA GLY A 450 0.61 -6.60 11.27
C GLY A 450 1.09 -5.67 12.38
N GLY A 451 2.29 -5.08 12.27
CA GLY A 451 2.84 -4.14 13.24
C GLY A 451 3.38 -4.81 14.51
N GLY A 452 3.74 -6.06 14.44
CA GLY A 452 4.35 -6.81 15.54
C GLY A 452 5.82 -7.13 15.30
N GLY A 453 6.34 -7.96 16.15
CA GLY A 453 7.60 -8.66 16.06
C GLY A 453 7.60 -9.79 17.06
N ASP A 454 8.49 -10.76 16.88
CA ASP A 454 8.59 -11.92 17.78
C ASP A 454 7.23 -12.60 18.03
N TYR A 455 6.44 -12.74 16.93
CA TYR A 455 5.07 -13.31 16.94
C TYR A 455 4.16 -12.66 17.98
N TRP A 456 4.29 -11.35 18.25
CA TRP A 456 3.63 -10.58 19.34
C TRP A 456 3.84 -11.21 20.74
N GLY A 457 4.83 -12.11 20.93
CA GLY A 457 4.96 -12.91 22.15
C GLY A 457 3.72 -13.77 22.46
N GLY A 458 2.93 -14.14 21.44
CA GLY A 458 1.66 -14.84 21.58
C GLY A 458 0.57 -14.03 22.28
N GLN A 459 0.62 -12.69 22.27
CA GLN A 459 -0.32 -11.81 22.97
C GLN A 459 -1.08 -10.92 21.97
N THR A 460 -2.32 -10.59 22.34
CA THR A 460 -3.13 -9.65 21.57
C THR A 460 -2.66 -8.21 21.82
N MET A 461 -2.76 -7.38 20.77
CA MET A 461 -2.55 -5.93 20.83
C MET A 461 -3.45 -5.18 19.86
N THR A 462 -3.61 -3.87 20.06
CA THR A 462 -4.31 -2.99 19.13
C THR A 462 -3.70 -1.59 19.16
N LEU A 463 -3.34 -1.08 17.97
CA LEU A 463 -2.74 0.23 17.73
C LEU A 463 -3.58 1.01 16.69
N PRO A 464 -3.34 2.32 16.50
CA PRO A 464 -4.09 3.12 15.54
C PRO A 464 -4.11 2.58 14.10
N PHE A 465 -3.05 1.91 13.65
CA PHE A 465 -2.88 1.47 12.26
C PHE A 465 -2.59 -0.03 12.10
N ALA A 466 -2.32 -0.76 13.19
CA ALA A 466 -1.96 -2.17 13.14
C ALA A 466 -2.37 -2.90 14.42
N GLY A 467 -2.53 -4.22 14.37
CA GLY A 467 -2.85 -4.98 15.55
C GLY A 467 -3.07 -6.48 15.35
N HIS A 468 -3.03 -7.20 16.47
CA HIS A 468 -3.32 -8.62 16.63
C HIS A 468 -4.47 -8.76 17.64
N PRO A 469 -5.74 -8.63 17.23
CA PRO A 469 -6.88 -8.50 18.14
C PRO A 469 -7.35 -9.83 18.74
N THR A 470 -7.24 -10.95 18.02
CA THR A 470 -7.70 -12.27 18.47
C THR A 470 -6.66 -13.34 18.27
N GLY A 471 -6.68 -14.31 19.15
CA GLY A 471 -5.83 -15.49 19.14
C GLY A 471 -5.45 -15.96 20.53
N ALA A 472 -5.08 -17.23 20.65
CA ALA A 472 -4.55 -17.84 21.87
C ALA A 472 -3.04 -18.04 21.73
N PRO A 473 -2.25 -17.89 22.81
CA PRO A 473 -0.79 -18.00 22.73
C PRO A 473 -0.29 -19.40 22.34
N SER A 474 -1.17 -20.38 22.30
CA SER A 474 -0.90 -21.74 21.79
C SER A 474 -2.20 -22.55 21.70
N PRO A 475 -2.22 -23.67 20.96
CA PRO A 475 -3.39 -24.55 20.87
C PRO A 475 -3.87 -25.05 22.22
N GLY A 476 -2.94 -25.35 23.15
CA GLY A 476 -3.26 -25.84 24.50
C GLY A 476 -3.81 -24.78 25.45
N ALA A 477 -3.64 -23.50 25.14
CA ALA A 477 -4.14 -22.38 25.92
C ALA A 477 -5.51 -21.86 25.45
N ALA A 478 -5.99 -22.33 24.30
CA ALA A 478 -7.27 -21.91 23.73
C ALA A 478 -8.46 -22.42 24.56
N LYS A 479 -9.47 -21.56 24.75
CA LYS A 479 -10.68 -21.82 25.54
C LYS A 479 -11.86 -22.31 24.70
N SER A 480 -11.84 -22.05 23.38
CA SER A 480 -12.84 -22.47 22.39
C SER A 480 -12.21 -22.53 21.00
N GLU A 481 -12.98 -22.93 19.98
CA GLU A 481 -12.53 -22.88 18.58
C GLU A 481 -12.36 -21.43 18.09
N GLU A 482 -13.23 -20.51 18.51
CA GLU A 482 -13.11 -19.10 18.17
C GLU A 482 -11.89 -18.43 18.80
N ASP A 483 -11.41 -18.94 19.96
CA ASP A 483 -10.20 -18.48 20.64
C ASP A 483 -8.91 -18.96 19.93
N ARG A 484 -9.00 -19.98 19.07
CA ARG A 484 -7.89 -20.47 18.25
C ARG A 484 -7.65 -19.63 17.00
N VAL A 485 -8.59 -18.75 16.65
CA VAL A 485 -8.49 -17.95 15.44
C VAL A 485 -7.53 -16.80 15.65
N GLU A 486 -6.35 -16.95 15.08
CA GLU A 486 -5.33 -15.90 15.05
C GLU A 486 -5.63 -14.90 13.95
N SER A 487 -5.68 -13.61 14.28
CA SER A 487 -5.96 -12.58 13.29
C SER A 487 -5.13 -11.33 13.53
N ALA A 488 -4.84 -10.62 12.44
CA ALA A 488 -4.19 -9.32 12.49
C ALA A 488 -4.84 -8.33 11.52
N TYR A 489 -4.55 -7.04 11.69
CA TYR A 489 -4.95 -5.99 10.77
C TYR A 489 -3.84 -4.98 10.55
N ARG A 490 -3.84 -4.38 9.36
CA ARG A 490 -3.06 -3.23 8.97
C ARG A 490 -3.96 -2.27 8.20
N PHE A 491 -4.20 -1.05 8.74
CA PHE A 491 -4.95 0.01 8.09
C PHE A 491 -3.99 1.13 7.69
N LEU A 492 -3.96 1.47 6.41
CA LEU A 492 -3.10 2.51 5.87
C LEU A 492 -3.85 3.84 5.77
N VAL A 493 -3.18 4.93 6.09
CA VAL A 493 -3.71 6.30 5.97
C VAL A 493 -2.73 7.21 5.22
N ALA A 494 -1.52 7.40 5.74
CA ALA A 494 -0.49 8.17 5.06
C ALA A 494 0.36 7.30 4.12
N ASP A 495 0.55 6.06 4.47
CA ASP A 495 1.37 5.03 3.82
C ASP A 495 0.61 4.20 2.78
N ILE A 496 -0.46 4.74 2.20
CA ILE A 496 -1.26 4.08 1.14
C ILE A 496 -0.41 3.75 -0.09
N MET A 497 -0.83 2.74 -0.87
CA MET A 497 -0.06 2.30 -2.05
C MET A 497 -0.85 2.50 -3.35
N PRO A 498 -0.60 3.61 -4.08
CA PRO A 498 -1.27 3.92 -5.35
C PRO A 498 -0.88 2.99 -6.49
N PHE A 499 -1.87 2.68 -7.34
CA PHE A 499 -1.70 2.00 -8.62
C PHE A 499 -2.55 2.66 -9.69
N GLY A 500 -2.09 2.61 -10.93
CA GLY A 500 -2.76 3.30 -12.03
C GLY A 500 -3.50 2.38 -13.00
N ARG A 501 -3.29 1.07 -12.95
CA ARG A 501 -3.86 0.11 -13.89
C ARG A 501 -4.36 -1.16 -13.23
N ASN A 502 -3.58 -1.73 -12.34
CA ASN A 502 -3.94 -2.91 -11.54
C ASN A 502 -3.06 -3.04 -10.30
N ALA A 503 -3.52 -3.84 -9.36
CA ALA A 503 -2.78 -4.26 -8.19
C ALA A 503 -2.92 -5.76 -8.01
N ARG A 504 -1.81 -6.44 -7.71
CA ARG A 504 -1.76 -7.81 -7.21
C ARG A 504 -1.02 -7.80 -5.89
N ILE A 505 -1.69 -8.24 -4.83
CA ILE A 505 -1.15 -8.32 -3.48
C ILE A 505 -1.13 -9.77 -3.07
N GLN A 506 0.03 -10.23 -2.65
CA GLN A 506 0.29 -11.61 -2.30
C GLN A 506 0.84 -11.70 -0.88
N LEU A 507 0.73 -12.87 -0.30
CA LEU A 507 1.30 -13.21 1.00
C LEU A 507 1.85 -14.62 0.93
N GLU A 508 3.10 -14.79 1.23
CA GLU A 508 3.71 -16.08 1.47
C GLU A 508 3.12 -16.69 2.75
N HIS A 509 2.94 -18.01 2.79
CA HIS A 509 2.35 -18.69 3.94
C HIS A 509 3.35 -19.62 4.64
N GLY A 510 4.01 -19.11 5.67
CA GLY A 510 5.23 -19.67 6.26
C GLY A 510 6.45 -19.14 5.51
N GLY A 511 7.65 -19.41 5.98
CA GLY A 511 8.89 -18.85 5.45
C GLY A 511 9.30 -19.34 4.05
N LEU A 512 8.66 -20.39 3.53
CA LEU A 512 8.92 -20.97 2.21
C LEU A 512 7.63 -21.44 1.52
N ASP A 513 6.50 -20.84 1.80
CA ASP A 513 5.16 -21.27 1.33
C ASP A 513 4.82 -22.72 1.75
N GLU A 514 5.20 -23.15 2.93
CA GLU A 514 4.98 -24.52 3.41
C GLU A 514 3.83 -24.67 4.41
N SER A 515 3.28 -23.57 4.92
CA SER A 515 2.19 -23.63 5.91
C SER A 515 0.93 -24.24 5.33
N VAL A 516 0.28 -25.08 6.14
CA VAL A 516 -0.99 -25.73 5.81
C VAL A 516 -2.16 -25.21 6.66
N GLU A 517 -1.97 -24.07 7.34
CA GLU A 517 -3.01 -23.41 8.11
C GLU A 517 -4.08 -22.81 7.21
N HIS A 518 -5.26 -22.55 7.75
CA HIS A 518 -6.37 -21.94 7.02
C HIS A 518 -6.28 -20.42 7.05
N TYR A 519 -6.08 -19.81 5.90
CA TYR A 519 -6.01 -18.35 5.76
C TYR A 519 -7.32 -17.77 5.21
N ARG A 520 -7.73 -16.64 5.78
CA ARG A 520 -8.83 -15.80 5.27
C ARG A 520 -8.41 -14.34 5.31
N THR A 521 -8.65 -13.60 4.26
CA THR A 521 -8.17 -12.21 4.12
C THR A 521 -9.26 -11.29 3.62
N VAL A 522 -9.25 -10.05 4.11
CA VAL A 522 -9.99 -8.91 3.56
C VAL A 522 -8.96 -7.85 3.17
N THR A 523 -8.96 -7.48 1.91
CA THR A 523 -8.08 -6.44 1.36
C THR A 523 -8.89 -5.20 1.06
N TYR A 524 -8.49 -4.06 1.66
CA TYR A 524 -9.17 -2.78 1.50
C TYR A 524 -8.46 -1.92 0.47
N TRP A 525 -9.24 -1.35 -0.44
CA TRP A 525 -8.70 -0.49 -1.49
C TRP A 525 -9.75 0.47 -2.03
N TYR A 526 -9.28 1.58 -2.58
CA TYR A 526 -10.11 2.44 -3.40
C TYR A 526 -9.82 2.14 -4.86
N GLY A 527 -10.88 2.06 -5.66
CA GLY A 527 -10.74 1.75 -7.06
C GLY A 527 -11.82 2.39 -7.93
N ARG A 528 -11.38 2.90 -9.06
CA ARG A 528 -12.24 3.37 -10.14
C ARG A 528 -12.01 2.50 -11.37
N PRO A 529 -13.06 1.98 -12.03
CA PRO A 529 -12.91 1.30 -13.30
C PRO A 529 -12.22 2.18 -14.36
N GLY A 530 -11.28 1.61 -15.09
CA GLY A 530 -10.44 2.29 -16.07
C GLY A 530 -9.04 2.58 -15.54
N ALA A 531 -8.05 2.56 -16.45
CA ALA A 531 -6.67 2.88 -16.13
C ALA A 531 -6.46 4.40 -16.08
N CYS A 532 -5.64 4.87 -15.14
CA CYS A 532 -5.05 6.19 -15.13
C CYS A 532 -3.54 6.17 -15.38
N LEU A 533 -2.97 4.99 -15.55
CA LEU A 533 -1.60 4.78 -16.03
C LEU A 533 -1.69 3.91 -17.29
N VAL A 534 -1.53 4.53 -18.45
CA VAL A 534 -1.74 3.89 -19.76
C VAL A 534 -0.38 3.60 -20.39
N PRO A 535 -0.10 2.33 -20.81
CA PRO A 535 1.11 2.02 -21.56
C PRO A 535 1.08 2.72 -22.91
N THR A 536 2.16 3.42 -23.27
CA THR A 536 2.25 4.21 -24.50
C THR A 536 3.39 3.78 -25.41
N ASP A 537 4.44 3.16 -24.87
CA ASP A 537 5.55 2.65 -25.65
C ASP A 537 6.31 1.51 -24.96
N THR A 538 7.04 0.74 -25.76
CA THR A 538 7.93 -0.31 -25.29
C THR A 538 9.15 -0.36 -26.22
N LEU A 539 10.35 -0.40 -25.66
CA LEU A 539 11.60 -0.62 -26.35
C LEU A 539 12.27 -1.89 -25.80
N HIS A 540 12.59 -2.84 -26.66
CA HIS A 540 13.40 -4.01 -26.34
C HIS A 540 14.85 -3.77 -26.80
N VAL A 541 15.76 -3.59 -25.85
CA VAL A 541 17.19 -3.37 -26.11
C VAL A 541 17.82 -4.70 -26.53
N GLY A 542 18.60 -4.66 -27.62
CA GLY A 542 19.17 -5.86 -28.26
C GLY A 542 18.37 -6.35 -29.46
N ASP A 543 17.13 -5.88 -29.68
CA ASP A 543 16.41 -6.04 -30.93
C ASP A 543 16.73 -4.87 -31.88
N ALA A 544 17.45 -5.14 -32.96
CA ALA A 544 17.92 -4.10 -33.86
C ALA A 544 16.80 -3.31 -34.56
N ALA A 545 15.64 -3.93 -34.81
CA ALA A 545 14.50 -3.25 -35.44
C ALA A 545 13.83 -2.31 -34.45
N ASP A 546 13.71 -2.73 -33.20
CA ASP A 546 13.12 -1.94 -32.12
C ASP A 546 14.06 -0.80 -31.70
N GLU A 547 15.37 -1.05 -31.57
CA GLU A 547 16.37 -0.01 -31.35
C GLU A 547 16.31 1.08 -32.45
N ALA A 548 16.20 0.67 -33.72
CA ALA A 548 16.09 1.61 -34.84
C ALA A 548 14.77 2.42 -34.81
N ALA A 549 13.66 1.80 -34.44
CA ALA A 549 12.35 2.46 -34.35
C ALA A 549 12.32 3.54 -33.25
N HIS A 550 13.11 3.36 -32.20
CA HIS A 550 13.22 4.28 -31.05
C HIS A 550 14.42 5.21 -31.13
N ALA A 551 15.15 5.24 -32.27
CA ALA A 551 16.39 6.00 -32.43
C ALA A 551 17.37 5.77 -31.26
N TYR A 552 17.42 4.53 -30.75
CA TYR A 552 18.31 4.14 -29.66
C TYR A 552 19.78 4.30 -30.10
N ALA A 553 20.54 5.04 -29.30
CA ALA A 553 21.97 5.32 -29.56
C ALA A 553 22.75 5.30 -28.24
N SER A 554 23.58 4.27 -28.07
CA SER A 554 24.43 4.10 -26.89
C SER A 554 25.86 3.76 -27.29
N PRO A 555 26.69 4.77 -27.63
CA PRO A 555 28.01 4.53 -28.22
C PRO A 555 29.03 3.85 -27.29
N THR A 556 28.70 3.78 -25.99
CA THR A 556 29.55 3.11 -24.98
C THR A 556 28.94 1.82 -24.47
N ALA A 557 27.84 1.36 -25.07
CA ALA A 557 27.20 0.10 -24.68
C ALA A 557 28.06 -1.11 -25.07
N SER A 558 27.90 -2.19 -24.33
CA SER A 558 28.40 -3.52 -24.69
C SER A 558 27.78 -4.02 -26.01
N ASP A 559 28.30 -5.07 -26.57
CA ASP A 559 27.57 -5.90 -27.50
C ASP A 559 26.28 -6.42 -26.82
N VAL A 560 25.33 -6.93 -27.64
CA VAL A 560 24.14 -7.56 -27.09
C VAL A 560 24.53 -8.79 -26.28
N GLU A 561 24.06 -8.84 -25.05
CA GLU A 561 24.28 -9.93 -24.11
C GLU A 561 22.98 -10.70 -23.89
N THR A 562 23.09 -12.01 -23.68
CA THR A 562 21.98 -12.87 -23.31
C THR A 562 22.13 -13.28 -21.85
N LEU A 563 21.12 -13.00 -21.04
CA LEU A 563 21.05 -13.40 -19.63
C LEU A 563 19.93 -14.42 -19.43
N THR A 564 20.25 -15.51 -18.74
CA THR A 564 19.26 -16.44 -18.20
C THR A 564 19.31 -16.36 -16.68
N SER A 565 18.23 -15.88 -16.05
CA SER A 565 18.18 -15.67 -14.61
C SER A 565 16.73 -15.60 -14.12
N ARG A 566 16.54 -15.29 -12.83
CA ARG A 566 15.25 -15.17 -12.14
C ARG A 566 15.02 -13.74 -11.67
N PHE A 567 13.75 -13.42 -11.41
CA PHE A 567 13.37 -12.24 -10.62
C PHE A 567 13.49 -12.52 -9.11
N GLU A 568 13.60 -11.46 -8.31
CA GLU A 568 13.51 -11.58 -6.84
C GLU A 568 12.06 -11.90 -6.46
N LEU A 569 11.81 -13.15 -6.05
CA LEU A 569 10.53 -13.69 -5.59
C LEU A 569 10.83 -14.76 -4.53
N GLY A 570 9.86 -15.57 -4.16
CA GLY A 570 10.01 -16.67 -3.21
C GLY A 570 11.03 -17.76 -3.61
N PRO A 571 11.02 -18.92 -2.99
CA PRO A 571 12.05 -19.94 -3.19
C PRO A 571 12.07 -20.48 -4.63
N ASP A 572 13.26 -20.82 -5.14
CA ASP A 572 13.39 -21.41 -6.49
C ASP A 572 12.73 -22.80 -6.55
N HIS A 573 12.84 -23.55 -5.47
CA HIS A 573 12.36 -24.94 -5.40
C HIS A 573 11.73 -25.21 -4.03
N LEU A 574 10.61 -25.91 -4.05
CA LEU A 574 9.99 -26.47 -2.86
C LEU A 574 9.70 -27.96 -3.08
N SER A 575 10.14 -28.81 -2.15
CA SER A 575 9.93 -30.27 -2.21
C SER A 575 10.38 -30.91 -3.54
N GLY A 576 11.40 -30.33 -4.20
CA GLY A 576 11.95 -30.79 -5.47
C GLY A 576 11.24 -30.29 -6.73
N ALA A 577 10.19 -29.48 -6.59
CA ALA A 577 9.54 -28.80 -7.71
C ALA A 577 10.15 -27.39 -7.90
N GLU A 578 10.37 -26.97 -9.15
CA GLU A 578 10.76 -25.61 -9.47
C GLU A 578 9.54 -24.69 -9.40
N ILE A 579 9.62 -23.64 -8.58
CA ILE A 579 8.49 -22.73 -8.30
C ILE A 579 8.60 -21.47 -9.16
N TYR A 580 9.78 -20.82 -9.17
CA TYR A 580 10.02 -19.61 -9.94
C TYR A 580 11.10 -19.89 -11.00
N PRO A 581 10.72 -20.32 -12.22
CA PRO A 581 11.68 -20.71 -13.25
C PRO A 581 12.48 -19.52 -13.77
N ALA A 582 13.72 -19.80 -14.18
CA ALA A 582 14.54 -18.81 -14.85
C ALA A 582 13.94 -18.46 -16.23
N ILE A 583 14.08 -17.21 -16.60
CA ILE A 583 13.77 -16.69 -17.93
C ILE A 583 15.04 -16.26 -18.66
N THR A 584 14.94 -16.10 -19.98
CA THR A 584 16.05 -15.62 -20.81
C THR A 584 15.63 -14.37 -21.56
N ASP A 585 16.43 -13.30 -21.46
CA ASP A 585 16.23 -12.07 -22.24
C ASP A 585 17.60 -11.54 -22.73
N THR A 586 17.54 -10.57 -23.66
CA THR A 586 18.71 -9.92 -24.23
C THR A 586 18.75 -8.46 -23.86
N GLY A 587 19.95 -7.91 -23.72
CA GLY A 587 20.15 -6.52 -23.35
C GLY A 587 21.57 -6.05 -23.55
N ARG A 588 21.86 -4.88 -23.01
CA ARG A 588 23.18 -4.25 -23.02
C ARG A 588 23.47 -3.64 -21.66
N HIS A 589 24.72 -3.30 -21.41
CA HIS A 589 25.12 -2.42 -20.33
C HIS A 589 26.01 -1.28 -20.84
N MET A 590 25.95 -0.11 -20.20
CA MET A 590 26.72 1.06 -20.62
C MET A 590 27.30 1.83 -19.43
N ASN A 591 28.38 2.57 -19.68
CA ASN A 591 29.06 3.49 -18.76
C ASN A 591 29.24 4.89 -19.37
N GLY A 592 28.23 5.38 -20.08
CA GLY A 592 28.32 6.66 -20.78
C GLY A 592 26.91 7.25 -20.96
N THR A 593 26.54 7.46 -22.21
CA THR A 593 25.26 8.08 -22.54
C THR A 593 24.46 7.16 -23.45
N THR A 594 23.16 6.99 -23.11
CA THR A 594 22.15 6.41 -23.99
C THR A 594 21.10 7.47 -24.32
N ASP A 595 20.83 7.65 -25.61
CA ASP A 595 19.72 8.45 -26.14
C ASP A 595 18.68 7.51 -26.76
N LEU A 596 17.38 7.80 -26.51
CA LEU A 596 16.28 7.06 -27.12
C LEU A 596 15.03 7.96 -27.23
N THR A 597 14.06 7.52 -28.02
CA THR A 597 12.78 8.22 -28.20
C THR A 597 11.64 7.33 -27.70
N LEU A 598 10.73 7.90 -26.92
CA LEU A 598 9.53 7.20 -26.40
C LEU A 598 8.28 8.00 -26.71
N ARG A 599 7.21 7.28 -27.09
CA ARG A 599 5.88 7.86 -27.32
C ARG A 599 5.15 8.04 -26.00
N LEU A 600 4.35 9.08 -25.92
CA LEU A 600 3.50 9.44 -24.78
C LEU A 600 2.10 9.78 -25.25
N ASP A 601 1.14 9.76 -24.33
CA ASP A 601 -0.14 10.40 -24.52
C ASP A 601 0.04 11.94 -24.36
N PRO A 602 -0.36 12.79 -25.32
CA PRO A 602 -0.19 14.23 -25.21
C PRO A 602 -1.02 14.86 -24.06
N ASP A 603 -2.11 14.22 -23.65
CA ASP A 603 -2.96 14.68 -22.56
C ASP A 603 -2.50 14.20 -21.17
N ASN A 604 -1.25 13.72 -21.06
CA ASN A 604 -0.70 13.20 -19.82
C ASN A 604 -0.49 14.25 -18.73
N TRP A 605 -0.53 13.79 -17.48
CA TRP A 605 -0.19 14.54 -16.25
C TRP A 605 1.15 14.11 -15.66
N GLY A 606 2.10 13.74 -16.49
CA GLY A 606 3.37 13.12 -16.16
C GLY A 606 3.46 11.72 -16.75
N ALA A 607 4.63 11.13 -16.71
CA ALA A 607 4.85 9.78 -17.21
C ALA A 607 5.65 8.94 -16.20
N LEU A 608 5.47 7.63 -16.28
CA LEU A 608 6.27 6.65 -15.59
C LEU A 608 7.12 5.92 -16.62
N LEU A 609 8.41 5.86 -16.38
CA LEU A 609 9.33 4.96 -17.09
C LEU A 609 9.55 3.73 -16.21
N ARG A 610 9.52 2.54 -16.81
CA ARG A 610 9.94 1.30 -16.17
C ARG A 610 11.05 0.69 -17.01
N ARG A 611 12.06 0.13 -16.37
CA ARG A 611 13.17 -0.55 -16.99
C ARG A 611 13.30 -1.96 -16.45
N GLU A 612 13.53 -2.95 -17.32
CA GLU A 612 14.06 -4.25 -16.96
C GLU A 612 15.59 -4.22 -17.06
N LEU A 613 16.24 -4.78 -16.05
CA LEU A 613 17.68 -4.66 -15.86
C LEU A 613 18.31 -5.94 -15.31
N ASP A 614 19.64 -6.04 -15.46
CA ASP A 614 20.48 -6.99 -14.75
C ASP A 614 20.90 -6.40 -13.39
N TYR A 615 20.37 -6.93 -12.31
CA TYR A 615 20.68 -6.50 -10.95
C TYR A 615 22.03 -7.05 -10.44
N GLY A 616 22.77 -7.77 -11.29
CA GLY A 616 24.17 -8.14 -11.03
C GLY A 616 25.12 -6.94 -10.99
N PHE A 617 24.74 -5.80 -11.59
CA PHE A 617 25.46 -4.53 -11.49
C PHE A 617 24.94 -3.72 -10.30
N ALA A 618 25.85 -3.35 -9.39
CA ALA A 618 25.48 -2.67 -8.16
C ALA A 618 25.26 -1.16 -8.35
N ASP A 619 24.35 -0.58 -7.55
CA ASP A 619 24.11 0.86 -7.41
C ASP A 619 23.95 1.58 -8.76
N GLN A 620 23.05 1.06 -9.59
CA GLN A 620 22.82 1.59 -10.93
C GLN A 620 22.24 3.00 -10.86
N ARG A 621 22.95 3.98 -11.42
CA ARG A 621 22.61 5.39 -11.32
C ARG A 621 22.85 6.13 -12.63
N ALA A 622 21.81 6.86 -13.08
CA ALA A 622 21.89 7.73 -14.25
C ALA A 622 21.22 9.09 -14.00
N GLN A 623 21.82 10.15 -14.54
CA GLN A 623 21.12 11.42 -14.69
C GLN A 623 20.18 11.33 -15.88
N VAL A 624 18.94 11.80 -15.70
CA VAL A 624 17.88 11.73 -16.70
C VAL A 624 17.61 13.12 -17.27
N PHE A 625 17.58 13.22 -18.60
CA PHE A 625 17.25 14.44 -19.31
C PHE A 625 16.17 14.15 -20.35
N VAL A 626 15.31 15.14 -20.60
CA VAL A 626 14.21 15.04 -21.55
C VAL A 626 14.27 16.21 -22.54
N ALA A 627 14.03 15.94 -23.82
CA ALA A 627 13.87 16.97 -24.85
C ALA A 627 12.66 16.66 -25.74
N GLY A 628 12.11 17.67 -26.40
CA GLY A 628 11.15 17.49 -27.47
C GLY A 628 11.76 16.93 -28.75
N LEU A 629 10.93 16.64 -29.76
CA LEU A 629 11.36 16.13 -31.06
C LEU A 629 11.74 17.25 -32.06
N GLU A 630 11.40 18.50 -31.75
CA GLU A 630 11.67 19.64 -32.63
C GLU A 630 13.18 19.85 -32.85
N PRO A 631 13.62 20.24 -34.05
CA PRO A 631 15.01 20.52 -34.32
C PRO A 631 15.61 21.57 -33.37
N GLY A 632 16.70 21.25 -32.72
CA GLY A 632 17.35 22.14 -31.76
C GLY A 632 16.76 22.13 -30.34
N ALA A 633 15.81 21.25 -30.03
CA ALA A 633 15.33 21.10 -28.67
C ALA A 633 16.47 20.77 -27.70
N VAL A 634 16.48 21.47 -26.57
CA VAL A 634 17.50 21.33 -25.53
C VAL A 634 17.04 20.25 -24.55
N PHE A 635 17.99 19.44 -24.10
CA PHE A 635 17.74 18.48 -23.01
C PHE A 635 17.64 19.21 -21.68
N GLU A 636 16.51 19.05 -21.01
CA GLU A 636 16.22 19.59 -19.69
C GLU A 636 16.38 18.47 -18.62
N PRO A 637 16.95 18.74 -17.44
CA PRO A 637 17.10 17.74 -16.39
C PRO A 637 15.73 17.32 -15.84
N ALA A 638 15.53 16.00 -15.68
CA ALA A 638 14.34 15.38 -15.11
C ALA A 638 14.60 14.78 -13.73
N GLY A 639 15.86 14.61 -13.32
CA GLY A 639 16.25 14.07 -12.03
C GLY A 639 17.31 12.96 -12.14
N VAL A 640 17.38 12.14 -11.11
CA VAL A 640 18.28 11.00 -11.01
C VAL A 640 17.49 9.70 -10.91
N TRP A 641 17.74 8.78 -11.83
CA TRP A 641 17.23 7.41 -11.75
C TRP A 641 18.25 6.55 -11.03
N TYR A 642 17.92 6.08 -9.85
CA TYR A 642 18.83 5.36 -8.98
C TYR A 642 18.16 4.09 -8.42
N LEU A 643 18.86 2.97 -8.56
CA LEU A 643 18.55 1.70 -7.93
C LEU A 643 19.71 1.27 -7.05
N ALA A 644 19.51 1.29 -5.75
CA ALA A 644 20.49 0.87 -4.76
C ALA A 644 20.67 -0.65 -4.72
N GLY A 645 21.88 -1.10 -4.35
CA GLY A 645 22.21 -2.50 -4.13
C GLY A 645 22.38 -3.30 -5.42
N SER A 646 22.37 -4.63 -5.27
CA SER A 646 22.52 -5.63 -6.33
C SER A 646 21.93 -6.97 -5.87
N ASN A 647 22.02 -8.01 -6.72
CA ASN A 647 21.77 -9.38 -6.30
C ASN A 647 22.79 -9.94 -5.28
N THR A 648 23.79 -9.14 -4.91
CA THR A 648 24.71 -9.41 -3.79
C THR A 648 24.41 -8.43 -2.66
N CYS A 649 24.18 -8.93 -1.46
CA CYS A 649 23.92 -8.13 -0.27
C CYS A 649 24.92 -8.45 0.84
N VAL A 650 24.96 -7.62 1.87
CA VAL A 650 25.67 -7.89 3.12
C VAL A 650 24.71 -8.61 4.04
N TYR A 651 24.99 -9.88 4.35
CA TYR A 651 24.24 -10.66 5.30
C TYR A 651 24.95 -10.67 6.66
N SER A 652 24.21 -10.40 7.71
CA SER A 652 24.71 -10.35 9.08
C SER A 652 23.72 -11.00 10.04
N ASN A 653 24.06 -12.19 10.54
CA ASN A 653 23.26 -12.92 11.51
C ASN A 653 24.19 -13.49 12.60
N PRO A 654 24.48 -12.73 13.68
CA PRO A 654 25.34 -13.20 14.76
C PRO A 654 24.69 -14.35 15.54
N PRO A 655 25.50 -15.21 16.19
CA PRO A 655 24.99 -16.36 16.94
C PRO A 655 24.10 -16.00 18.14
N GLY A 656 24.20 -14.79 18.65
CA GLY A 656 23.41 -14.28 19.77
C GLY A 656 23.17 -12.79 19.65
N GLU A 657 22.12 -12.30 20.28
CA GLU A 657 21.59 -10.93 20.14
C GLU A 657 22.58 -9.81 20.46
N LEU A 658 23.55 -10.07 21.32
CA LEU A 658 24.59 -9.10 21.71
C LEU A 658 25.97 -9.45 21.15
N ASP A 659 26.09 -10.53 20.38
CA ASP A 659 27.35 -10.93 19.80
C ASP A 659 27.80 -9.99 18.69
N PRO A 660 29.11 -9.83 18.47
CA PRO A 660 29.60 -9.05 17.35
C PRO A 660 29.10 -9.60 16.01
N SER A 661 28.63 -8.71 15.16
CA SER A 661 28.24 -9.04 13.79
C SER A 661 29.47 -9.43 12.96
N ALA A 662 29.37 -10.50 12.20
CA ALA A 662 30.37 -10.92 11.22
C ALA A 662 29.73 -10.90 9.83
N PRO A 663 29.67 -9.72 9.15
CA PRO A 663 29.00 -9.58 7.86
C PRO A 663 29.69 -10.40 6.78
N THR A 664 28.89 -11.08 5.96
CA THR A 664 29.33 -11.83 4.79
C THR A 664 28.64 -11.31 3.55
N LEU A 665 29.24 -11.54 2.38
CA LEU A 665 28.59 -11.25 1.11
C LEU A 665 27.78 -12.47 0.68
N GLN A 666 26.50 -12.26 0.42
CA GLN A 666 25.60 -13.27 -0.12
C GLN A 666 25.13 -12.85 -1.50
N THR A 667 25.35 -13.71 -2.49
CA THR A 667 24.96 -13.45 -3.89
C THR A 667 23.85 -14.42 -4.29
N SER A 668 22.73 -13.90 -4.73
CA SER A 668 21.64 -14.71 -5.25
C SER A 668 21.76 -14.97 -6.75
N ASN A 669 21.03 -15.98 -7.24
CA ASN A 669 20.90 -16.27 -8.66
C ASN A 669 19.82 -15.41 -9.36
N ARG A 670 19.29 -14.37 -8.67
CA ARG A 670 18.21 -13.50 -9.12
C ARG A 670 18.80 -12.20 -9.64
N ARG A 671 18.98 -12.14 -10.96
CA ARG A 671 19.58 -10.97 -11.61
C ARG A 671 18.55 -10.11 -12.37
N PHE A 672 17.37 -10.63 -12.72
CA PHE A 672 16.36 -9.79 -13.32
C PHE A 672 15.60 -8.97 -12.26
N ARG A 673 15.45 -7.69 -12.57
CA ARG A 673 14.66 -6.75 -11.78
C ARG A 673 14.03 -5.70 -12.69
N GLU A 674 12.90 -5.14 -12.23
CA GLU A 674 12.32 -3.93 -12.80
C GLU A 674 12.49 -2.77 -11.83
N ASP A 675 12.82 -1.59 -12.35
CA ASP A 675 12.85 -0.34 -11.59
C ASP A 675 12.07 0.76 -12.33
N GLU A 676 11.77 1.85 -11.64
CA GLU A 676 10.86 2.88 -12.13
C GLU A 676 11.42 4.29 -11.92
N PHE A 677 11.05 5.22 -12.84
CA PHE A 677 11.38 6.62 -12.76
C PHE A 677 10.18 7.49 -13.17
N LEU A 678 9.85 8.50 -12.35
CA LEU A 678 8.75 9.42 -12.60
C LEU A 678 9.22 10.65 -13.37
N LEU A 679 8.61 10.91 -14.53
CA LEU A 679 8.84 12.13 -15.31
C LEU A 679 7.79 13.19 -14.95
N PRO A 680 8.22 14.43 -14.65
CA PRO A 680 7.30 15.51 -14.29
C PRO A 680 6.48 15.98 -15.49
N SER A 681 5.22 16.37 -15.24
CA SER A 681 4.27 16.86 -16.24
C SER A 681 4.80 18.03 -17.07
N ARG A 682 5.60 18.93 -16.49
CA ARG A 682 6.24 20.05 -17.19
C ARG A 682 7.11 19.63 -18.38
N LEU A 683 7.66 18.40 -18.37
CA LEU A 683 8.50 17.86 -19.43
C LEU A 683 7.77 16.95 -20.43
N THR A 684 6.55 16.55 -20.13
CA THR A 684 5.84 15.49 -20.88
C THR A 684 4.51 15.97 -21.46
N ARG A 685 3.78 16.86 -20.76
CA ARG A 685 2.45 17.31 -21.14
C ARG A 685 2.45 18.02 -22.49
N GLY A 686 1.46 17.71 -23.34
CA GLY A 686 1.34 18.24 -24.69
C GLY A 686 2.28 17.61 -25.71
N ARG A 687 3.07 16.60 -25.31
CA ARG A 687 4.01 15.92 -26.19
C ARG A 687 3.52 14.49 -26.49
N SER A 688 3.43 14.16 -27.75
CA SER A 688 3.12 12.80 -28.21
C SER A 688 4.34 11.86 -28.19
N ALA A 689 5.54 12.41 -28.05
CA ALA A 689 6.80 11.70 -27.85
C ALA A 689 7.86 12.63 -27.26
N ILE A 690 8.86 12.02 -26.63
CA ILE A 690 10.03 12.68 -26.03
C ILE A 690 11.32 12.00 -26.46
N ARG A 691 12.41 12.76 -26.52
CA ARG A 691 13.76 12.19 -26.47
C ARG A 691 14.21 12.11 -25.03
N LEU A 692 14.66 10.92 -24.63
CA LEU A 692 15.25 10.65 -23.32
C LEU A 692 16.76 10.53 -23.48
N ARG A 693 17.51 11.13 -22.58
CA ARG A 693 18.95 10.94 -22.42
C ARG A 693 19.26 10.45 -21.03
N LEU A 694 19.94 9.33 -20.95
CA LEU A 694 20.46 8.73 -19.73
C LEU A 694 21.99 8.90 -19.72
N VAL A 695 22.53 9.50 -18.66
CA VAL A 695 23.97 9.68 -18.47
C VAL A 695 24.38 8.92 -17.23
N SER A 696 25.12 7.82 -17.42
CA SER A 696 25.64 7.00 -16.31
C SER A 696 26.46 7.85 -15.33
N ALA A 697 26.16 7.73 -14.05
CA ALA A 697 26.78 8.52 -12.99
C ALA A 697 27.02 7.66 -11.74
N PRO A 698 27.87 6.61 -11.85
CA PRO A 698 28.07 5.61 -10.80
C PRO A 698 28.67 6.22 -9.53
N LEU A 699 28.31 5.65 -8.39
CA LEU A 699 28.80 6.08 -7.07
C LEU A 699 30.13 5.44 -6.68
N GLY A 700 30.47 4.27 -7.24
CA GLY A 700 31.75 3.59 -7.01
C GLY A 700 31.96 3.17 -5.55
N ARG A 701 30.91 2.72 -4.88
CA ARG A 701 30.93 2.32 -3.47
C ARG A 701 31.21 0.82 -3.33
N PRO A 702 32.08 0.39 -2.38
CA PRO A 702 32.23 -1.02 -2.04
C PRO A 702 31.03 -1.53 -1.24
N LEU A 703 30.82 -2.85 -1.22
CA LEU A 703 29.79 -3.49 -0.40
C LEU A 703 30.18 -3.61 1.08
N LEU A 704 31.50 -3.68 1.35
CA LEU A 704 32.07 -3.75 2.70
C LEU A 704 33.15 -2.69 2.88
N PRO A 705 33.39 -2.16 4.10
CA PRO A 705 34.45 -1.21 4.39
C PRO A 705 35.83 -1.72 3.94
N GLY A 706 36.55 -0.91 3.17
CA GLY A 706 37.89 -1.28 2.63
C GLY A 706 37.84 -2.29 1.49
N GLY A 707 36.67 -2.70 1.03
CA GLY A 707 36.50 -3.57 -0.12
C GLY A 707 36.77 -2.84 -1.46
N VAL A 708 36.69 -3.60 -2.54
CA VAL A 708 36.77 -3.04 -3.91
C VAL A 708 35.32 -2.79 -4.37
N ALA A 709 35.11 -1.60 -4.95
CA ALA A 709 33.80 -1.29 -5.56
C ALA A 709 33.56 -2.22 -6.76
N PRO A 710 32.35 -2.77 -6.90
CA PRO A 710 31.98 -3.54 -8.09
C PRO A 710 32.11 -2.70 -9.35
N PRO A 711 32.38 -3.30 -10.54
CA PRO A 711 32.39 -2.57 -11.80
C PRO A 711 31.05 -1.87 -12.02
N PRO A 712 31.04 -0.56 -12.25
CA PRO A 712 29.79 0.16 -12.44
C PRO A 712 29.26 -0.07 -13.85
N ALA A 713 27.95 -0.24 -13.97
CA ALA A 713 27.27 -0.22 -15.25
C ALA A 713 25.80 0.19 -15.07
N TRP A 714 25.24 0.76 -16.13
CA TRP A 714 23.80 0.91 -16.29
C TRP A 714 23.34 -0.17 -17.27
N SER A 715 22.54 -1.13 -16.81
CA SER A 715 22.06 -2.22 -17.66
C SER A 715 20.66 -1.95 -18.19
N GLU A 716 20.42 -2.37 -19.43
CA GLU A 716 19.23 -2.04 -20.21
C GLU A 716 18.76 -3.28 -20.97
N TYR A 717 17.60 -3.81 -20.63
CA TYR A 717 16.97 -4.94 -21.32
C TYR A 717 15.70 -4.48 -22.00
N ARG A 718 14.84 -3.77 -21.26
CA ARG A 718 13.59 -3.27 -21.79
C ARG A 718 13.22 -1.95 -21.12
N TYR A 719 12.61 -1.06 -21.88
CA TYR A 719 11.97 0.15 -21.37
C TYR A 719 10.50 0.15 -21.72
N TRP A 720 9.66 0.54 -20.75
CA TRP A 720 8.26 0.86 -20.96
C TRP A 720 8.02 2.32 -20.61
N ALA A 721 7.20 2.98 -21.40
CA ALA A 721 6.65 4.28 -21.07
C ALA A 721 5.17 4.17 -20.78
N TYR A 722 4.75 4.81 -19.71
CA TYR A 722 3.36 4.94 -19.32
C TYR A 722 3.03 6.42 -19.14
N SER A 723 1.82 6.82 -19.53
CA SER A 723 1.31 8.16 -19.33
C SER A 723 0.23 8.18 -18.24
N TYR A 724 0.34 9.11 -17.28
CA TYR A 724 -0.73 9.36 -16.33
C TYR A 724 -1.83 10.16 -16.99
N VAL A 725 -3.05 9.66 -16.97
CA VAL A 725 -4.25 10.29 -17.53
C VAL A 725 -5.38 10.22 -16.51
N LEU A 726 -6.37 11.12 -16.61
CA LEU A 726 -7.60 10.94 -15.84
C LEU A 726 -8.45 9.88 -16.52
N PRO A 727 -8.93 8.86 -15.79
CA PRO A 727 -9.83 7.88 -16.38
C PRO A 727 -11.14 8.55 -16.81
N PRO A 728 -11.82 8.04 -17.84
CA PRO A 728 -13.09 8.61 -18.29
C PRO A 728 -14.13 8.60 -17.15
N GLU A 729 -15.07 9.54 -17.18
CA GLU A 729 -16.13 9.57 -16.17
C GLU A 729 -16.96 8.28 -16.19
N PRO A 730 -17.42 7.78 -15.04
CA PRO A 730 -18.30 6.60 -14.99
C PRO A 730 -19.60 6.94 -15.72
N ARG A 731 -19.98 6.07 -16.66
CA ARG A 731 -21.25 6.18 -17.40
C ARG A 731 -22.44 5.80 -16.53
#